data_214f1d2b764eebdb646263d053d710f7
#
_entry.id   214f1d2b764eebdb646263d053d710f7
#
_cell.length_a   1.000
_cell.length_b   1.000
_cell.length_c   1.000
_cell.angle_alpha   90.00
_cell.angle_beta   90.00
_cell.angle_gamma   90.00
#
_symmetry.space_group_name_H-M   'P 1'
#
loop_
_entity.id
_entity.type
_entity.pdbx_description
1 polymer ?
#
loop_
_entity_poly.entity_id
_entity_poly.type
_entity_poly.pdbx_seq_one_letter_code
_entity_poly.pdbx_strand_id
1 'polypeptide(L)'
;MRFIHVNNKIWPRLVLWLLLVHFFTANGNTEEFQVGFGRSKITPTESVWMSGYAGRRQGSQAVLDDLYVQTMAVQDAYGTRALLLRLDVCILRDATVTQICDLIRERTGLMRRQILVNVSHTHSGPAVDELYHYPMSTEHRERLAAYMERLKATCADAAYAAIQDLSEAHLEYGKGEAHFFHNRRGLDEAGRYIGMMANPENHTDRDVPVLKISGPKGEIRGVVYGVACHCVTLGVNYEISADYAGHARMLLEKEIPHALFVTGCGADANPHSGDDGHKQVQQHGRALADEIKTVLSGPLKRVRGPLQTEFRYVDLPLVSYASRDDIERMRQGPYADIGTTDKLLALLNRGARIPQSYAAPFSVWQFGSDLSWIGLPEEAVSEYVPLLQETLKDKSLWISGYCNDVSGYLPTRTIMKQGGYETRGLISDTEAGWFAPAVESVLLEEVSLMVDEAKVKVGRSRQATMAETFKEFRFEEESPFTNFSVKGVVEKSDRGILLDGESYLEMPHLQLLECKTKGLTVAAWVRPTQACMTENRMIICQWANQIEQDCFGFALDHGRPSVGVGDGIRGEIGFTCDTQLPVDTWTFVATTWFPETRQYRIYIDGKLASTMGTQTGSGLNQRSQVTLKIGAQASEGHPRHFIGGIDDIWIGNGLNPAAIRELYEEQRRRFSESQAP
;
A
#
# COMPACT_ATOMS: atom_id res chain seq x y z
N MET A 1 -7.58 -80.44 25.07
CA MET A 1 -8.27 -79.44 24.30
C MET A 1 -8.33 -78.19 25.13
N ARG A 2 -7.50 -77.18 24.84
CA ARG A 2 -7.54 -75.89 25.51
C ARG A 2 -7.90 -74.80 24.43
N PHE A 3 -9.02 -74.15 24.61
CA PHE A 3 -9.45 -73.05 23.77
C PHE A 3 -8.70 -71.79 24.20
N ILE A 4 -8.03 -71.12 23.23
CA ILE A 4 -7.41 -69.78 23.38
C ILE A 4 -8.43 -68.75 22.95
N HIS A 5 -8.82 -67.88 23.88
CA HIS A 5 -9.67 -66.74 23.61
C HIS A 5 -8.78 -65.63 23.02
N VAL A 6 -9.05 -65.19 21.78
CA VAL A 6 -8.43 -64.03 21.16
C VAL A 6 -9.37 -62.81 21.36
N ASN A 7 -8.81 -61.81 22.01
CA ASN A 7 -9.54 -60.60 22.44
C ASN A 7 -9.62 -59.56 21.28
N ASN A 8 -10.78 -59.35 20.74
CA ASN A 8 -11.10 -58.54 19.59
C ASN A 8 -11.44 -57.11 20.01
N LYS A 9 -10.41 -56.24 20.32
CA LYS A 9 -10.62 -54.84 20.70
C LYS A 9 -9.65 -53.84 20.05
N ILE A 10 -9.12 -54.11 18.87
CA ILE A 10 -8.15 -53.18 18.21
C ILE A 10 -8.67 -52.56 16.90
N TRP A 11 -9.85 -52.87 16.41
CA TRP A 11 -10.30 -52.46 15.08
C TRP A 11 -11.21 -51.23 14.92
N PRO A 12 -11.68 -50.51 15.94
CA PRO A 12 -12.46 -49.28 15.66
C PRO A 12 -11.63 -47.99 15.57
N ARG A 13 -10.34 -47.96 15.95
CA ARG A 13 -9.57 -46.71 15.94
C ARG A 13 -8.77 -46.47 14.67
N LEU A 14 -8.45 -47.45 13.88
CA LEU A 14 -7.75 -47.29 12.59
C LEU A 14 -8.70 -46.87 11.43
N VAL A 15 -9.97 -47.24 11.49
CA VAL A 15 -10.95 -46.88 10.46
C VAL A 15 -11.39 -45.41 10.60
N LEU A 16 -11.37 -44.86 11.83
CA LEU A 16 -11.73 -43.43 12.06
C LEU A 16 -10.60 -42.49 11.64
N TRP A 17 -9.33 -42.93 11.64
CA TRP A 17 -8.18 -42.17 11.15
C TRP A 17 -8.09 -42.15 9.62
N LEU A 18 -8.48 -43.18 8.94
CA LEU A 18 -8.54 -43.25 7.47
C LEU A 18 -9.74 -42.51 6.89
N LEU A 19 -10.81 -42.25 7.65
CA LEU A 19 -11.94 -41.45 7.23
C LEU A 19 -11.70 -39.93 7.47
N LEU A 20 -10.80 -39.54 8.36
CA LEU A 20 -10.42 -38.15 8.57
C LEU A 20 -9.33 -37.64 7.59
N VAL A 21 -8.60 -38.55 6.95
CA VAL A 21 -7.60 -38.21 5.90
C VAL A 21 -8.27 -38.12 4.50
N HIS A 22 -9.50 -38.60 4.33
CA HIS A 22 -10.21 -38.58 3.03
C HIS A 22 -11.18 -37.38 2.86
N PHE A 23 -11.21 -36.42 3.80
CA PHE A 23 -12.05 -35.23 3.67
C PHE A 23 -11.28 -33.95 3.29
N PHE A 24 -9.99 -34.05 2.93
CA PHE A 24 -9.18 -32.92 2.45
C PHE A 24 -8.60 -33.09 1.04
N THR A 25 -9.21 -33.94 0.21
CA THR A 25 -9.08 -33.80 -1.24
C THR A 25 -10.37 -33.14 -1.78
N ALA A 26 -10.69 -31.96 -1.29
CA ALA A 26 -11.51 -31.07 -2.06
C ALA A 26 -10.69 -30.74 -3.31
N ASN A 27 -11.14 -31.18 -4.47
CA ASN A 27 -10.81 -30.56 -5.76
C ASN A 27 -11.30 -29.10 -5.67
N GLY A 28 -10.57 -28.26 -4.95
CA GLY A 28 -10.79 -26.82 -4.94
C GLY A 28 -10.53 -26.36 -6.37
N ASN A 29 -11.56 -25.89 -7.02
CA ASN A 29 -11.48 -25.28 -8.33
C ASN A 29 -10.55 -24.08 -8.13
N THR A 30 -9.30 -24.14 -8.59
CA THR A 30 -8.26 -23.12 -8.39
C THR A 30 -8.61 -21.77 -9.02
N GLU A 31 -9.77 -21.65 -9.63
CA GLU A 31 -10.30 -20.49 -10.34
C GLU A 31 -11.35 -19.71 -9.50
N GLU A 32 -11.73 -20.18 -8.31
CA GLU A 32 -12.78 -19.57 -7.49
C GLU A 32 -12.21 -18.61 -6.44
N PHE A 33 -13.03 -17.62 -6.09
CA PHE A 33 -12.72 -16.63 -5.06
C PHE A 33 -13.64 -16.79 -3.86
N GLN A 34 -13.21 -16.24 -2.73
CA GLN A 34 -14.09 -15.84 -1.64
C GLN A 34 -14.15 -14.31 -1.64
N VAL A 35 -15.36 -13.76 -1.46
CA VAL A 35 -15.56 -12.32 -1.37
C VAL A 35 -16.42 -12.02 -0.15
N GLY A 36 -16.05 -10.97 0.57
CA GLY A 36 -16.81 -10.45 1.70
C GLY A 36 -16.91 -8.94 1.64
N PHE A 37 -17.93 -8.39 2.28
CA PHE A 37 -18.24 -6.96 2.27
C PHE A 37 -18.31 -6.40 3.68
N GLY A 38 -17.91 -5.13 3.81
CA GLY A 38 -18.08 -4.35 5.02
C GLY A 38 -18.57 -2.95 4.68
N ARG A 39 -19.32 -2.35 5.60
CA ARG A 39 -19.85 -1.00 5.44
C ARG A 39 -20.04 -0.35 6.79
N SER A 40 -19.66 0.94 6.88
CA SER A 40 -19.92 1.77 8.04
C SER A 40 -20.27 3.18 7.64
N LYS A 41 -21.19 3.80 8.36
CA LYS A 41 -21.55 5.20 8.16
C LYS A 41 -20.44 6.10 8.68
N ILE A 42 -20.06 7.10 7.86
CA ILE A 42 -19.04 8.10 8.19
C ILE A 42 -19.58 9.53 8.14
N THR A 43 -20.90 9.72 8.04
CA THR A 43 -21.52 11.03 8.10
C THR A 43 -21.14 11.72 9.41
N PRO A 44 -20.61 12.96 9.38
CA PRO A 44 -20.34 13.72 10.60
C PRO A 44 -21.63 13.92 11.42
N THR A 45 -21.54 13.79 12.72
CA THR A 45 -22.66 14.04 13.65
C THR A 45 -22.77 15.51 14.08
N GLU A 46 -21.71 16.25 13.84
CA GLU A 46 -21.60 17.68 14.13
C GLU A 46 -21.25 18.46 12.86
N SER A 47 -21.51 19.77 12.85
CA SER A 47 -21.07 20.64 11.76
C SER A 47 -19.54 20.62 11.64
N VAL A 48 -19.05 20.23 10.47
CA VAL A 48 -17.63 20.21 10.10
C VAL A 48 -17.39 21.06 8.87
N TRP A 49 -16.17 21.51 8.67
CA TRP A 49 -15.79 22.15 7.41
C TRP A 49 -15.84 21.15 6.25
N MET A 50 -16.28 21.61 5.10
CA MET A 50 -16.46 20.78 3.90
C MET A 50 -15.33 21.01 2.90
N SER A 51 -14.87 19.94 2.25
CA SER A 51 -13.81 19.93 1.24
C SER A 51 -14.26 20.43 -0.14
N GLY A 52 -13.30 20.72 -1.02
CA GLY A 52 -13.45 20.89 -2.46
C GLY A 52 -13.67 22.34 -2.94
N TYR A 53 -14.09 23.27 -2.08
CA TYR A 53 -14.30 24.67 -2.47
C TYR A 53 -13.66 25.65 -1.50
N ALA A 54 -12.55 26.28 -1.92
CA ALA A 54 -11.80 27.26 -1.11
C ALA A 54 -12.62 28.52 -0.72
N GLY A 55 -13.72 28.76 -1.42
CA GLY A 55 -14.63 29.89 -1.16
C GLY A 55 -15.53 29.72 0.07
N ARG A 56 -15.62 28.53 0.67
CA ARG A 56 -16.46 28.27 1.86
C ARG A 56 -15.99 29.09 3.05
N ARG A 57 -16.93 29.54 3.88
CA ARG A 57 -16.68 30.43 5.03
C ARG A 57 -17.29 29.91 6.33
N GLN A 58 -17.92 28.73 6.30
CA GLN A 58 -18.57 28.09 7.46
C GLN A 58 -18.60 26.56 7.28
N GLY A 59 -18.92 25.85 8.35
CA GLY A 59 -19.12 24.42 8.33
C GLY A 59 -20.44 23.99 7.67
N SER A 60 -20.64 22.67 7.57
CA SER A 60 -21.85 22.06 7.05
C SER A 60 -23.09 22.46 7.85
N GLN A 61 -24.23 22.65 7.15
CA GLN A 61 -25.49 23.11 7.73
C GLN A 61 -26.57 22.03 7.77
N ALA A 62 -26.47 21.04 6.87
CA ALA A 62 -27.42 19.95 6.76
C ALA A 62 -26.76 18.69 6.24
N VAL A 63 -27.47 17.58 6.31
CA VAL A 63 -27.10 16.30 5.67
C VAL A 63 -28.20 15.97 4.66
N LEU A 64 -27.85 15.92 3.39
CA LEU A 64 -28.75 15.55 2.30
C LEU A 64 -28.82 14.01 2.18
N ASP A 65 -27.67 13.38 2.23
CA ASP A 65 -27.56 11.90 2.27
C ASP A 65 -26.33 11.46 3.07
N ASP A 66 -26.36 10.19 3.49
CA ASP A 66 -25.32 9.61 4.31
C ASP A 66 -24.06 9.26 3.53
N LEU A 67 -22.90 9.56 4.14
CA LEU A 67 -21.59 9.16 3.68
C LEU A 67 -21.21 7.80 4.27
N TYR A 68 -20.48 7.01 3.49
CA TYR A 68 -20.05 5.67 3.91
C TYR A 68 -18.58 5.42 3.60
N VAL A 69 -17.95 4.60 4.44
CA VAL A 69 -16.86 3.73 4.04
C VAL A 69 -17.45 2.37 3.68
N GLN A 70 -17.04 1.84 2.53
CA GLN A 70 -17.42 0.50 2.07
C GLN A 70 -16.17 -0.27 1.70
N THR A 71 -16.16 -1.56 1.99
CA THR A 71 -15.02 -2.44 1.73
C THR A 71 -15.47 -3.70 1.01
N MET A 72 -14.59 -4.19 0.13
CA MET A 72 -14.70 -5.51 -0.47
C MET A 72 -13.39 -6.25 -0.23
N ALA A 73 -13.44 -7.36 0.49
CA ALA A 73 -12.32 -8.29 0.61
C ALA A 73 -12.46 -9.38 -0.45
N VAL A 74 -11.34 -9.74 -1.09
CA VAL A 74 -11.24 -10.85 -2.04
C VAL A 74 -10.14 -11.78 -1.57
N GLN A 75 -10.39 -13.10 -1.60
CA GLN A 75 -9.39 -14.13 -1.37
C GLN A 75 -9.44 -15.16 -2.48
N ASP A 76 -8.28 -15.47 -3.07
CA ASP A 76 -8.20 -16.54 -4.07
C ASP A 76 -8.03 -17.92 -3.42
N ALA A 77 -8.04 -18.97 -4.26
CA ALA A 77 -7.90 -20.36 -3.81
C ALA A 77 -6.53 -20.67 -3.16
N TYR A 78 -5.54 -19.78 -3.31
CA TYR A 78 -4.21 -19.92 -2.71
C TYR A 78 -4.08 -19.15 -1.39
N GLY A 79 -5.17 -18.49 -0.93
CA GLY A 79 -5.18 -17.69 0.29
C GLY A 79 -4.64 -16.27 0.12
N THR A 80 -4.29 -15.84 -1.11
CA THR A 80 -3.93 -14.45 -1.37
C THR A 80 -5.14 -13.56 -1.20
N ARG A 81 -5.01 -12.50 -0.39
CA ARG A 81 -6.07 -11.56 -0.07
C ARG A 81 -5.81 -10.18 -0.65
N ALA A 82 -6.90 -9.49 -1.02
CA ALA A 82 -6.92 -8.07 -1.33
C ALA A 82 -8.13 -7.42 -0.69
N LEU A 83 -8.03 -6.12 -0.37
CA LEU A 83 -9.09 -5.33 0.23
C LEU A 83 -9.22 -4.00 -0.49
N LEU A 84 -10.35 -3.77 -1.15
CA LEU A 84 -10.76 -2.45 -1.58
C LEU A 84 -11.39 -1.71 -0.40
N LEU A 85 -10.89 -0.51 -0.12
CA LEU A 85 -11.45 0.43 0.84
C LEU A 85 -11.86 1.70 0.08
N ARG A 86 -13.15 1.96 -0.05
CA ARG A 86 -13.66 3.17 -0.70
C ARG A 86 -14.38 4.07 0.31
N LEU A 87 -14.21 5.39 0.18
CA LEU A 87 -14.76 6.37 1.10
C LEU A 87 -15.49 7.50 0.37
N ASP A 88 -16.60 7.98 0.95
CA ASP A 88 -17.29 9.20 0.50
C ASP A 88 -16.63 10.43 1.13
N VAL A 89 -15.41 10.73 0.70
CA VAL A 89 -14.64 11.95 1.04
C VAL A 89 -14.00 12.53 -0.23
N CYS A 90 -13.60 13.79 -0.19
CA CYS A 90 -12.97 14.46 -1.32
C CYS A 90 -11.49 14.06 -1.44
N ILE A 91 -10.76 14.24 -0.37
CA ILE A 91 -9.31 14.08 -0.28
C ILE A 91 -9.00 13.10 0.83
N LEU A 92 -7.97 12.27 0.63
CA LEU A 92 -7.35 11.45 1.67
C LEU A 92 -5.86 11.30 1.31
N ARG A 93 -4.97 11.71 2.20
CA ARG A 93 -3.53 11.74 1.92
C ARG A 93 -2.82 10.49 2.40
N ASP A 94 -1.67 10.18 1.78
CA ASP A 94 -0.85 9.00 2.06
C ASP A 94 -0.56 8.82 3.57
N ALA A 95 -0.30 9.91 4.29
CA ALA A 95 -0.07 9.83 5.74
C ALA A 95 -1.27 9.26 6.51
N THR A 96 -2.48 9.69 6.19
CA THR A 96 -3.73 9.19 6.79
C THR A 96 -4.07 7.80 6.27
N VAL A 97 -3.89 7.54 4.97
CA VAL A 97 -4.05 6.21 4.37
C VAL A 97 -3.12 5.20 5.04
N THR A 98 -1.87 5.56 5.27
CA THR A 98 -0.90 4.70 5.97
C THR A 98 -1.36 4.35 7.38
N GLN A 99 -1.87 5.33 8.16
CA GLN A 99 -2.42 5.08 9.49
C GLN A 99 -3.65 4.15 9.44
N ILE A 100 -4.55 4.35 8.48
CA ILE A 100 -5.69 3.44 8.25
C ILE A 100 -5.22 2.03 7.91
N CYS A 101 -4.27 1.89 7.01
CA CYS A 101 -3.71 0.59 6.61
C CYS A 101 -2.99 -0.11 7.77
N ASP A 102 -2.32 0.64 8.66
CA ASP A 102 -1.71 0.08 9.87
C ASP A 102 -2.77 -0.49 10.83
N LEU A 103 -3.87 0.25 11.07
CA LEU A 103 -4.99 -0.24 11.87
C LEU A 103 -5.66 -1.47 11.25
N ILE A 104 -5.84 -1.49 9.92
CA ILE A 104 -6.35 -2.66 9.20
C ILE A 104 -5.41 -3.84 9.36
N ARG A 105 -4.09 -3.63 9.20
CA ARG A 105 -3.09 -4.70 9.36
C ARG A 105 -3.09 -5.29 10.76
N GLU A 106 -3.19 -4.47 11.79
CA GLU A 106 -3.27 -4.93 13.18
C GLU A 106 -4.45 -5.87 13.42
N ARG A 107 -5.58 -5.65 12.75
CA ARG A 107 -6.81 -6.44 12.93
C ARG A 107 -6.94 -7.64 12.00
N THR A 108 -6.35 -7.54 10.79
CA THR A 108 -6.60 -8.52 9.70
C THR A 108 -5.35 -9.24 9.21
N GLY A 109 -4.16 -8.75 9.54
CA GLY A 109 -2.89 -9.23 9.00
C GLY A 109 -2.60 -8.82 7.55
N LEU A 110 -3.48 -8.02 6.90
CA LEU A 110 -3.27 -7.58 5.53
C LEU A 110 -2.08 -6.61 5.43
N MET A 111 -1.24 -6.83 4.43
CA MET A 111 -0.11 -5.94 4.11
C MET A 111 -0.57 -4.77 3.23
N ARG A 112 0.21 -3.68 3.21
CA ARG A 112 -0.12 -2.46 2.44
C ARG A 112 -0.44 -2.75 0.96
N ARG A 113 0.33 -3.63 0.29
CA ARG A 113 0.09 -4.02 -1.11
C ARG A 113 -1.25 -4.70 -1.37
N GLN A 114 -1.87 -5.23 -0.33
CA GLN A 114 -3.17 -5.91 -0.40
C GLN A 114 -4.35 -4.95 -0.22
N ILE A 115 -4.09 -3.68 0.09
CA ILE A 115 -5.12 -2.68 0.39
C ILE A 115 -5.07 -1.59 -0.68
N LEU A 116 -6.16 -1.47 -1.44
CA LEU A 116 -6.39 -0.37 -2.38
C LEU A 116 -7.41 0.58 -1.77
N VAL A 117 -6.99 1.81 -1.54
CA VAL A 117 -7.87 2.87 -1.02
C VAL A 117 -8.28 3.79 -2.16
N ASN A 118 -9.57 4.09 -2.27
CA ASN A 118 -10.11 5.01 -3.26
C ASN A 118 -11.14 5.95 -2.61
N VAL A 119 -11.16 7.19 -3.01
CA VAL A 119 -12.14 8.18 -2.54
C VAL A 119 -13.10 8.58 -3.65
N SER A 120 -14.37 8.84 -3.31
CA SER A 120 -15.36 9.27 -4.30
C SER A 120 -15.13 10.69 -4.83
N HIS A 121 -14.26 11.44 -4.17
CA HIS A 121 -13.97 12.82 -4.45
C HIS A 121 -15.22 13.72 -4.39
N THR A 122 -16.16 13.43 -3.48
CA THR A 122 -17.32 14.31 -3.26
C THR A 122 -16.88 15.66 -2.69
N HIS A 123 -17.27 16.75 -3.37
CA HIS A 123 -17.05 18.11 -2.87
C HIS A 123 -18.09 18.54 -1.83
N SER A 124 -18.92 17.61 -1.39
CA SER A 124 -19.93 17.82 -0.33
C SER A 124 -19.66 16.93 0.90
N GLY A 125 -18.42 16.52 1.09
CA GLY A 125 -17.95 15.78 2.26
C GLY A 125 -17.11 16.60 3.24
N PRO A 126 -16.73 16.04 4.40
CA PRO A 126 -15.87 16.71 5.38
C PRO A 126 -14.46 16.96 4.80
N ALA A 127 -13.81 18.05 5.24
CA ALA A 127 -12.48 18.48 4.81
C ALA A 127 -11.35 17.64 5.48
N VAL A 128 -11.35 16.35 5.24
CA VAL A 128 -10.34 15.41 5.75
C VAL A 128 -8.97 15.80 5.20
N ASP A 129 -7.93 15.76 6.06
CA ASP A 129 -6.54 16.14 5.74
C ASP A 129 -6.33 17.59 5.29
N GLU A 130 -7.28 18.48 5.57
CA GLU A 130 -7.27 19.88 5.17
C GLU A 130 -7.40 20.86 6.36
N LEU A 131 -6.91 20.48 7.55
CA LEU A 131 -7.05 21.23 8.80
C LEU A 131 -6.55 22.67 8.72
N TYR A 132 -5.55 22.93 7.89
CA TYR A 132 -4.93 24.25 7.73
C TYR A 132 -5.17 24.87 6.36
N HIS A 133 -5.87 24.19 5.48
CA HIS A 133 -6.17 24.69 4.13
C HIS A 133 -7.23 25.79 4.12
N TYR A 134 -8.17 25.74 5.06
CA TYR A 134 -9.30 26.67 5.17
C TYR A 134 -9.20 27.58 6.39
N PRO A 135 -9.85 28.77 6.38
CA PRO A 135 -9.86 29.70 7.50
C PRO A 135 -10.81 29.24 8.62
N MET A 136 -10.58 28.03 9.15
CA MET A 136 -11.40 27.44 10.21
C MET A 136 -11.12 28.09 11.57
N SER A 137 -12.15 28.18 12.43
CA SER A 137 -11.96 28.43 13.85
C SER A 137 -11.25 27.25 14.56
N THR A 138 -10.70 27.50 15.73
CA THR A 138 -10.09 26.43 16.57
C THR A 138 -11.09 25.31 16.83
N GLU A 139 -12.33 25.64 17.18
CA GLU A 139 -13.41 24.69 17.43
C GLU A 139 -13.68 23.79 16.20
N HIS A 140 -13.75 24.36 15.00
CA HIS A 140 -13.94 23.54 13.79
C HIS A 140 -12.76 22.62 13.50
N ARG A 141 -11.52 23.05 13.76
CA ARG A 141 -10.33 22.21 13.64
C ARG A 141 -10.35 21.05 14.62
N GLU A 142 -10.71 21.29 15.89
CA GLU A 142 -10.83 20.26 16.91
C GLU A 142 -11.91 19.22 16.58
N ARG A 143 -13.08 19.68 16.11
CA ARG A 143 -14.15 18.77 15.64
C ARG A 143 -13.71 17.91 14.46
N LEU A 144 -13.05 18.53 13.48
CA LEU A 144 -12.56 17.82 12.29
C LEU A 144 -11.44 16.83 12.66
N ALA A 145 -10.50 17.21 13.55
CA ALA A 145 -9.47 16.30 14.06
C ALA A 145 -10.09 15.09 14.78
N ALA A 146 -11.07 15.31 15.66
CA ALA A 146 -11.79 14.23 16.33
C ALA A 146 -12.57 13.34 15.34
N TYR A 147 -13.14 13.94 14.30
CA TYR A 147 -13.77 13.19 13.21
C TYR A 147 -12.77 12.31 12.47
N MET A 148 -11.57 12.82 12.13
CA MET A 148 -10.52 12.06 11.45
C MET A 148 -10.06 10.84 12.26
N GLU A 149 -9.92 10.97 13.60
CA GLU A 149 -9.57 9.82 14.46
C GLU A 149 -10.66 8.74 14.42
N ARG A 150 -11.93 9.14 14.51
CA ARG A 150 -13.06 8.18 14.39
C ARG A 150 -13.12 7.56 13.00
N LEU A 151 -12.88 8.33 11.93
CA LEU A 151 -12.86 7.86 10.55
C LEU A 151 -11.85 6.72 10.36
N LYS A 152 -10.61 6.90 10.85
CA LYS A 152 -9.56 5.87 10.76
C LYS A 152 -9.98 4.56 11.43
N ALA A 153 -10.50 4.63 12.65
CA ALA A 153 -11.00 3.45 13.37
C ALA A 153 -12.17 2.78 12.63
N THR A 154 -13.12 3.58 12.12
CA THR A 154 -14.28 3.10 11.36
C THR A 154 -13.88 2.40 10.06
N CYS A 155 -12.83 2.88 9.39
CA CYS A 155 -12.26 2.21 8.21
C CYS A 155 -11.72 0.82 8.56
N ALA A 156 -11.01 0.70 9.68
CA ALA A 156 -10.48 -0.58 10.14
C ALA A 156 -11.59 -1.56 10.58
N ASP A 157 -12.67 -1.05 11.19
CA ASP A 157 -13.85 -1.86 11.53
C ASP A 157 -14.55 -2.41 10.28
N ALA A 158 -14.76 -1.57 9.25
CA ALA A 158 -15.36 -1.98 7.99
C ALA A 158 -14.49 -3.01 7.25
N ALA A 159 -13.16 -2.82 7.26
CA ALA A 159 -12.21 -3.76 6.67
C ALA A 159 -12.24 -5.13 7.38
N TYR A 160 -12.25 -5.13 8.71
CA TYR A 160 -12.38 -6.35 9.50
C TYR A 160 -13.69 -7.08 9.21
N ALA A 161 -14.81 -6.35 9.13
CA ALA A 161 -16.12 -6.93 8.78
C ALA A 161 -16.07 -7.63 7.41
N ALA A 162 -15.45 -7.03 6.39
CA ALA A 162 -15.32 -7.65 5.08
C ALA A 162 -14.49 -8.95 5.10
N ILE A 163 -13.45 -9.01 5.93
CA ILE A 163 -12.64 -10.24 6.10
C ILE A 163 -13.45 -11.33 6.78
N GLN A 164 -14.32 -10.99 7.74
CA GLN A 164 -15.20 -11.96 8.43
C GLN A 164 -16.35 -12.46 7.55
N ASP A 165 -16.76 -11.68 6.54
CA ASP A 165 -17.84 -12.01 5.59
C ASP A 165 -17.38 -12.84 4.38
N LEU A 166 -16.09 -13.19 4.29
CA LEU A 166 -15.54 -13.97 3.17
C LEU A 166 -16.31 -15.26 2.96
N SER A 167 -16.88 -15.42 1.79
CA SER A 167 -17.60 -16.63 1.37
C SER A 167 -17.48 -16.81 -0.15
N GLU A 168 -17.69 -18.03 -0.62
CA GLU A 168 -17.52 -18.43 -2.02
C GLU A 168 -18.24 -17.48 -2.98
N ALA A 169 -17.55 -17.07 -4.03
CA ALA A 169 -18.06 -16.11 -5.00
C ALA A 169 -17.43 -16.28 -6.38
N HIS A 170 -18.21 -15.85 -7.38
CA HIS A 170 -17.79 -15.72 -8.77
C HIS A 170 -17.64 -14.25 -9.15
N LEU A 171 -16.56 -13.92 -9.84
CA LEU A 171 -16.29 -12.59 -10.35
C LEU A 171 -16.50 -12.55 -11.86
N GLU A 172 -17.21 -11.52 -12.35
CA GLU A 172 -17.45 -11.26 -13.76
C GLU A 172 -17.27 -9.77 -14.06
N TYR A 173 -16.60 -9.44 -15.14
CA TYR A 173 -16.23 -8.06 -15.50
C TYR A 173 -16.83 -7.66 -16.84
N GLY A 174 -17.31 -6.43 -16.93
CA GLY A 174 -17.77 -5.78 -18.15
C GLY A 174 -17.61 -4.27 -18.09
N LYS A 175 -17.89 -3.60 -19.18
CA LYS A 175 -17.85 -2.14 -19.30
C LYS A 175 -19.11 -1.64 -20.01
N GLY A 176 -19.60 -0.50 -19.56
CA GLY A 176 -20.59 0.33 -20.21
C GLY A 176 -20.02 1.74 -20.49
N GLU A 177 -20.88 2.69 -20.82
CA GLU A 177 -20.51 4.07 -21.08
C GLU A 177 -21.43 5.06 -20.37
N ALA A 178 -20.88 6.16 -19.83
CA ALA A 178 -21.64 7.23 -19.23
C ALA A 178 -21.46 8.55 -20.00
N HIS A 179 -22.57 9.28 -20.21
CA HIS A 179 -22.60 10.49 -21.03
C HIS A 179 -23.13 11.72 -20.29
N PHE A 180 -23.26 11.69 -18.96
CA PHE A 180 -23.76 12.81 -18.15
C PHE A 180 -22.67 13.83 -17.75
N PHE A 181 -21.48 13.72 -18.34
CA PHE A 181 -20.33 14.58 -18.04
C PHE A 181 -19.52 14.90 -19.30
N HIS A 182 -18.62 15.86 -19.19
CA HIS A 182 -17.76 16.34 -20.27
C HIS A 182 -16.38 16.72 -19.73
N ASN A 183 -15.39 16.82 -20.66
CA ASN A 183 -14.12 17.44 -20.31
C ASN A 183 -14.35 18.91 -19.96
N ARG A 184 -13.71 19.38 -18.87
CA ARG A 184 -13.91 20.74 -18.32
C ARG A 184 -12.86 21.76 -18.76
N ARG A 185 -11.92 21.36 -19.62
CA ARG A 185 -10.80 22.18 -20.05
C ARG A 185 -11.15 22.94 -21.33
N GLY A 186 -11.58 24.20 -21.23
CA GLY A 186 -11.74 25.07 -22.38
C GLY A 186 -10.39 25.39 -23.01
N LEU A 187 -10.28 25.24 -24.33
CA LEU A 187 -9.05 25.49 -25.09
C LEU A 187 -9.35 26.52 -26.20
N ASP A 188 -8.37 27.40 -26.50
CA ASP A 188 -8.42 28.27 -27.68
C ASP A 188 -7.99 27.51 -28.94
N GLU A 189 -8.03 28.18 -30.11
CA GLU A 189 -7.63 27.59 -31.39
C GLU A 189 -6.16 27.15 -31.45
N ALA A 190 -5.31 27.67 -30.56
CA ALA A 190 -3.92 27.28 -30.42
C ALA A 190 -3.72 26.13 -29.41
N GLY A 191 -4.81 25.57 -28.87
CA GLY A 191 -4.78 24.51 -27.88
C GLY A 191 -4.34 24.97 -26.48
N ARG A 192 -4.43 26.26 -26.15
CA ARG A 192 -4.08 26.80 -24.84
C ARG A 192 -5.30 26.86 -23.94
N TYR A 193 -5.14 26.51 -22.69
CA TYR A 193 -6.20 26.59 -21.69
C TYR A 193 -6.70 28.03 -21.49
N ILE A 194 -8.01 28.22 -21.60
CA ILE A 194 -8.67 29.53 -21.45
C ILE A 194 -9.67 29.59 -20.28
N GLY A 195 -9.86 28.50 -19.56
CA GLY A 195 -10.74 28.45 -18.41
C GLY A 195 -11.44 27.10 -18.21
N MET A 196 -12.06 26.98 -17.05
CA MET A 196 -12.87 25.80 -16.72
C MET A 196 -14.25 25.96 -17.36
N MET A 197 -14.47 25.29 -18.49
CA MET A 197 -15.72 25.31 -19.26
C MET A 197 -15.88 23.99 -20.02
N ALA A 198 -17.13 23.67 -20.37
CA ALA A 198 -17.44 22.47 -21.13
C ALA A 198 -16.69 22.41 -22.45
N ASN A 199 -15.98 21.32 -22.70
CA ASN A 199 -15.28 21.02 -23.94
C ASN A 199 -15.58 19.59 -24.37
N PRO A 200 -16.72 19.35 -25.04
CA PRO A 200 -17.14 17.99 -25.43
C PRO A 200 -16.26 17.36 -26.51
N GLU A 201 -15.45 18.15 -27.21
CA GLU A 201 -14.54 17.69 -28.27
C GLU A 201 -13.22 17.15 -27.68
N ASN A 202 -12.88 17.50 -26.43
CA ASN A 202 -11.67 17.02 -25.78
C ASN A 202 -11.88 15.62 -25.19
N HIS A 203 -10.79 14.86 -25.07
CA HIS A 203 -10.83 13.50 -24.54
C HIS A 203 -11.49 13.45 -23.14
N THR A 204 -12.30 12.45 -22.95
CA THR A 204 -12.94 12.12 -21.67
C THR A 204 -13.07 10.60 -21.60
N ASP A 205 -12.64 9.99 -20.52
CA ASP A 205 -12.86 8.57 -20.29
C ASP A 205 -14.33 8.32 -19.92
N ARG A 206 -15.08 7.73 -20.83
CA ARG A 206 -16.51 7.43 -20.66
C ARG A 206 -16.79 6.02 -20.17
N ASP A 207 -15.77 5.20 -20.00
CA ASP A 207 -15.92 3.84 -19.53
C ASP A 207 -16.60 3.80 -18.15
N VAL A 208 -17.56 2.89 -18.01
CA VAL A 208 -18.19 2.48 -16.75
C VAL A 208 -17.78 1.03 -16.50
N PRO A 209 -16.60 0.78 -15.90
CA PRO A 209 -16.20 -0.57 -15.51
C PRO A 209 -17.13 -1.10 -14.43
N VAL A 210 -17.52 -2.38 -14.55
CA VAL A 210 -18.42 -3.08 -13.64
C VAL A 210 -17.86 -4.46 -13.33
N LEU A 211 -17.57 -4.71 -12.06
CA LEU A 211 -17.22 -6.01 -11.51
C LEU A 211 -18.44 -6.56 -10.74
N LYS A 212 -19.07 -7.58 -11.27
CA LYS A 212 -20.18 -8.30 -10.65
C LYS A 212 -19.65 -9.40 -9.75
N ILE A 213 -20.18 -9.47 -8.54
CA ILE A 213 -19.90 -10.51 -7.55
C ILE A 213 -21.17 -11.31 -7.32
N SER A 214 -21.16 -12.59 -7.64
CA SER A 214 -22.27 -13.51 -7.44
C SER A 214 -21.87 -14.67 -6.52
N GLY A 215 -22.82 -15.17 -5.76
CA GLY A 215 -22.65 -16.36 -4.94
C GLY A 215 -22.74 -17.65 -5.76
N PRO A 216 -22.53 -18.83 -5.13
CA PRO A 216 -22.52 -20.13 -5.82
C PRO A 216 -23.80 -20.48 -6.54
N LYS A 217 -24.95 -19.90 -6.16
CA LYS A 217 -26.24 -20.11 -6.79
C LYS A 217 -26.58 -19.10 -7.88
N GLY A 218 -25.63 -18.20 -8.21
CA GLY A 218 -25.79 -17.15 -9.20
C GLY A 218 -26.50 -15.88 -8.70
N GLU A 219 -26.85 -15.81 -7.41
CA GLU A 219 -27.39 -14.59 -6.78
C GLU A 219 -26.33 -13.48 -6.77
N ILE A 220 -26.72 -12.25 -7.11
CA ILE A 220 -25.82 -11.11 -7.04
C ILE A 220 -25.64 -10.71 -5.57
N ARG A 221 -24.41 -10.81 -5.06
CA ARG A 221 -24.02 -10.37 -3.72
C ARG A 221 -23.55 -8.93 -3.68
N GLY A 222 -22.94 -8.46 -4.76
CA GLY A 222 -22.45 -7.10 -4.84
C GLY A 222 -22.00 -6.71 -6.24
N VAL A 223 -21.77 -5.42 -6.39
CA VAL A 223 -21.19 -4.82 -7.60
C VAL A 223 -20.16 -3.76 -7.21
N VAL A 224 -19.00 -3.77 -7.85
CA VAL A 224 -18.07 -2.64 -7.84
C VAL A 224 -18.13 -2.00 -9.22
N TYR A 225 -18.26 -0.68 -9.25
CA TYR A 225 -18.39 0.07 -10.50
C TYR A 225 -17.65 1.40 -10.43
N GLY A 226 -17.30 1.95 -11.57
CA GLY A 226 -16.55 3.20 -11.64
C GLY A 226 -17.03 4.15 -12.71
N VAL A 227 -16.62 5.42 -12.59
CA VAL A 227 -16.70 6.42 -13.64
C VAL A 227 -15.63 7.50 -13.42
N ALA A 228 -15.11 8.06 -14.52
CA ALA A 228 -14.05 9.07 -14.51
C ALA A 228 -14.65 10.50 -14.53
N CYS A 229 -15.26 10.91 -13.40
CA CYS A 229 -15.90 12.22 -13.30
C CYS A 229 -15.93 12.72 -11.85
N HIS A 230 -15.69 14.04 -11.65
CA HIS A 230 -15.82 14.70 -10.37
C HIS A 230 -17.23 14.55 -9.76
N CYS A 231 -17.32 14.37 -8.45
CA CYS A 231 -18.58 14.42 -7.70
C CYS A 231 -18.84 15.88 -7.24
N VAL A 232 -19.23 16.75 -8.19
CA VAL A 232 -19.43 18.21 -8.01
C VAL A 232 -20.79 18.69 -8.49
N THR A 233 -21.74 17.79 -8.68
CA THR A 233 -23.07 18.11 -9.24
C THR A 233 -23.84 19.13 -8.40
N LEU A 234 -23.75 19.04 -7.05
CA LEU A 234 -24.38 20.01 -6.15
C LEU A 234 -23.79 21.41 -6.22
N GLY A 235 -22.59 21.58 -6.79
CA GLY A 235 -21.88 22.85 -6.78
C GLY A 235 -21.50 23.31 -5.38
N VAL A 236 -21.29 24.63 -5.21
CA VAL A 236 -20.95 25.22 -3.90
C VAL A 236 -22.20 25.24 -3.02
N ASN A 237 -22.18 24.40 -2.00
CA ASN A 237 -23.27 24.24 -1.04
C ASN A 237 -22.71 23.97 0.37
N TYR A 238 -23.59 23.82 1.37
CA TYR A 238 -23.25 23.48 2.77
C TYR A 238 -24.00 22.24 3.28
N GLU A 239 -24.42 21.38 2.37
CA GLU A 239 -25.10 20.12 2.69
C GLU A 239 -24.15 18.94 2.47
N ILE A 240 -24.03 18.06 3.46
CA ILE A 240 -23.25 16.82 3.35
C ILE A 240 -23.96 15.86 2.38
N SER A 241 -23.24 15.39 1.38
CA SER A 241 -23.73 14.47 0.36
C SER A 241 -22.61 13.69 -0.31
N ALA A 242 -22.90 12.44 -0.71
CA ALA A 242 -22.04 11.66 -1.61
C ALA A 242 -22.28 11.96 -3.09
N ASP A 243 -23.01 13.04 -3.42
CA ASP A 243 -23.31 13.52 -4.77
C ASP A 243 -23.99 12.41 -5.64
N TYR A 244 -23.86 12.47 -6.98
CA TYR A 244 -24.46 11.48 -7.88
C TYR A 244 -23.99 10.04 -7.61
N ALA A 245 -22.76 9.85 -7.14
CA ALA A 245 -22.23 8.54 -6.80
C ALA A 245 -23.02 7.88 -5.64
N GLY A 246 -23.36 8.68 -4.60
CA GLY A 246 -24.22 8.24 -3.51
C GLY A 246 -25.64 7.94 -3.98
N HIS A 247 -26.19 8.73 -4.88
CA HIS A 247 -27.53 8.49 -5.42
C HIS A 247 -27.57 7.22 -6.29
N ALA A 248 -26.58 6.99 -7.14
CA ALA A 248 -26.45 5.74 -7.92
C ALA A 248 -26.38 4.51 -7.00
N ARG A 249 -25.52 4.55 -5.97
CA ARG A 249 -25.43 3.51 -4.95
C ARG A 249 -26.79 3.23 -4.32
N MET A 250 -27.49 4.25 -3.86
CA MET A 250 -28.81 4.12 -3.24
C MET A 250 -29.84 3.44 -4.16
N LEU A 251 -29.78 3.73 -5.46
CA LEU A 251 -30.66 3.10 -6.45
C LEU A 251 -30.31 1.63 -6.68
N LEU A 252 -29.02 1.29 -6.77
CA LEU A 252 -28.54 -0.07 -6.97
C LEU A 252 -28.79 -0.95 -5.74
N GLU A 253 -28.60 -0.41 -4.54
CA GLU A 253 -28.80 -1.12 -3.27
C GLU A 253 -30.26 -1.47 -2.96
N LYS A 254 -31.22 -1.03 -3.80
CA LYS A 254 -32.60 -1.55 -3.74
C LYS A 254 -32.74 -2.99 -4.23
N GLU A 255 -31.79 -3.45 -5.07
CA GLU A 255 -31.83 -4.74 -5.74
C GLU A 255 -30.56 -5.57 -5.48
N ILE A 256 -29.43 -4.92 -5.17
CA ILE A 256 -28.11 -5.52 -4.99
C ILE A 256 -27.65 -5.21 -3.54
N PRO A 257 -27.29 -6.22 -2.74
CA PRO A 257 -26.93 -6.00 -1.33
C PRO A 257 -25.78 -4.99 -1.11
N HIS A 258 -24.78 -5.00 -1.99
CA HIS A 258 -23.62 -4.12 -1.90
C HIS A 258 -23.29 -3.47 -3.24
N ALA A 259 -23.20 -2.14 -3.27
CA ALA A 259 -22.81 -1.37 -4.46
C ALA A 259 -21.67 -0.40 -4.08
N LEU A 260 -20.47 -0.61 -4.64
CA LEU A 260 -19.27 0.14 -4.31
C LEU A 260 -18.83 0.99 -5.51
N PHE A 261 -18.78 2.29 -5.32
CA PHE A 261 -18.31 3.25 -6.32
C PHE A 261 -16.78 3.43 -6.25
N VAL A 262 -16.13 3.48 -7.40
CA VAL A 262 -14.68 3.74 -7.53
C VAL A 262 -14.47 4.87 -8.53
N THR A 263 -13.75 5.91 -8.14
CA THR A 263 -13.45 7.04 -9.01
C THR A 263 -12.37 6.67 -10.01
N GLY A 264 -12.64 6.90 -11.30
CA GLY A 264 -11.68 6.76 -12.40
C GLY A 264 -10.75 7.97 -12.53
N CYS A 265 -10.03 8.07 -13.66
CA CYS A 265 -9.17 9.21 -13.98
C CYS A 265 -10.03 10.40 -14.42
N GLY A 266 -10.66 11.09 -13.47
CA GLY A 266 -11.69 12.12 -13.72
C GLY A 266 -11.26 13.54 -13.42
N ALA A 267 -9.96 13.83 -13.28
CA ALA A 267 -9.45 15.13 -12.90
C ALA A 267 -9.90 16.29 -13.82
N ASP A 268 -10.03 16.01 -15.09
CA ASP A 268 -10.41 16.96 -16.14
C ASP A 268 -11.87 16.82 -16.59
N ALA A 269 -12.71 16.09 -15.86
CA ALA A 269 -14.11 15.85 -16.21
C ALA A 269 -15.08 16.35 -15.13
N ASN A 270 -16.11 17.10 -15.55
CA ASN A 270 -17.21 17.58 -14.70
C ASN A 270 -18.56 17.07 -15.20
N PRO A 271 -19.52 16.78 -14.30
CA PRO A 271 -20.89 16.47 -14.69
C PRO A 271 -21.55 17.66 -15.41
N HIS A 272 -22.55 17.37 -16.24
CA HIS A 272 -23.34 18.45 -16.85
C HIS A 272 -24.01 19.28 -15.76
N SER A 273 -23.89 20.58 -15.88
CA SER A 273 -24.54 21.54 -14.96
C SER A 273 -26.00 21.78 -15.34
N GLY A 274 -26.82 22.17 -14.36
CA GLY A 274 -28.20 22.57 -14.53
C GLY A 274 -28.61 23.58 -13.45
N ASP A 275 -29.85 24.09 -13.54
CA ASP A 275 -30.33 25.13 -12.63
C ASP A 275 -30.64 24.64 -11.20
N ASP A 276 -30.78 23.30 -11.02
CA ASP A 276 -31.10 22.67 -9.74
C ASP A 276 -30.14 21.48 -9.49
N GLY A 277 -29.14 21.71 -8.64
CA GLY A 277 -28.13 20.72 -8.30
C GLY A 277 -28.70 19.44 -7.67
N HIS A 278 -29.73 19.53 -6.82
CA HIS A 278 -30.36 18.35 -6.23
C HIS A 278 -31.04 17.46 -7.28
N LYS A 279 -31.74 18.08 -8.22
CA LYS A 279 -32.36 17.37 -9.34
C LYS A 279 -31.31 16.76 -10.26
N GLN A 280 -30.20 17.46 -10.51
CA GLN A 280 -29.09 16.96 -11.31
C GLN A 280 -28.41 15.75 -10.66
N VAL A 281 -28.19 15.76 -9.35
CA VAL A 281 -27.67 14.60 -8.59
C VAL A 281 -28.55 13.37 -8.82
N GLN A 282 -29.87 13.54 -8.76
CA GLN A 282 -30.81 12.43 -9.01
C GLN A 282 -30.76 11.93 -10.46
N GLN A 283 -30.67 12.85 -11.43
CA GLN A 283 -30.60 12.50 -12.84
C GLN A 283 -29.29 11.77 -13.20
N HIS A 284 -28.14 12.31 -12.77
CA HIS A 284 -26.84 11.69 -13.02
C HIS A 284 -26.67 10.36 -12.31
N GLY A 285 -27.08 10.28 -11.03
CA GLY A 285 -27.04 9.05 -10.28
C GLY A 285 -27.96 7.97 -10.86
N ARG A 286 -29.14 8.36 -11.39
CA ARG A 286 -30.01 7.43 -12.11
C ARG A 286 -29.40 6.96 -13.41
N ALA A 287 -28.85 7.88 -14.22
CA ALA A 287 -28.20 7.52 -15.48
C ALA A 287 -27.06 6.51 -15.27
N LEU A 288 -26.23 6.74 -14.24
CA LEU A 288 -25.16 5.81 -13.86
C LEU A 288 -25.72 4.44 -13.39
N ALA A 289 -26.75 4.43 -12.53
CA ALA A 289 -27.33 3.20 -12.03
C ALA A 289 -28.00 2.38 -13.16
N ASP A 290 -28.68 3.04 -14.09
CA ASP A 290 -29.34 2.39 -15.23
C ASP A 290 -28.31 1.77 -16.19
N GLU A 291 -27.18 2.47 -16.44
CA GLU A 291 -26.08 1.92 -17.25
C GLU A 291 -25.46 0.70 -16.58
N ILE A 292 -25.18 0.73 -15.27
CA ILE A 292 -24.68 -0.42 -14.53
C ILE A 292 -25.63 -1.61 -14.64
N LYS A 293 -26.95 -1.41 -14.51
CA LYS A 293 -27.95 -2.48 -14.71
C LYS A 293 -27.93 -3.02 -16.13
N THR A 294 -27.72 -2.18 -17.13
CA THR A 294 -27.56 -2.58 -18.53
C THR A 294 -26.35 -3.50 -18.67
N VAL A 295 -25.18 -3.10 -18.14
CA VAL A 295 -23.97 -3.93 -18.15
C VAL A 295 -24.18 -5.27 -17.45
N LEU A 296 -24.82 -5.26 -16.26
CA LEU A 296 -25.10 -6.49 -15.50
C LEU A 296 -26.04 -7.46 -16.20
N SER A 297 -26.88 -6.95 -17.10
CA SER A 297 -27.81 -7.74 -17.92
C SER A 297 -27.18 -8.24 -19.22
N GLY A 298 -26.04 -7.68 -19.62
CA GLY A 298 -25.29 -8.03 -20.80
C GLY A 298 -24.31 -9.19 -20.60
N PRO A 299 -23.50 -9.50 -21.62
CA PRO A 299 -22.46 -10.50 -21.53
C PRO A 299 -21.28 -9.97 -20.68
N LEU A 300 -20.94 -10.67 -19.62
CA LEU A 300 -19.79 -10.37 -18.76
C LEU A 300 -18.69 -11.43 -18.95
N LYS A 301 -17.43 -11.01 -18.85
CA LYS A 301 -16.27 -11.89 -18.90
C LYS A 301 -15.99 -12.43 -17.50
N ARG A 302 -15.87 -13.76 -17.37
CA ARG A 302 -15.44 -14.40 -16.13
C ARG A 302 -14.05 -13.90 -15.75
N VAL A 303 -13.87 -13.56 -14.48
CA VAL A 303 -12.57 -13.20 -13.87
C VAL A 303 -12.11 -14.34 -12.99
N ARG A 304 -10.89 -14.83 -13.19
CA ARG A 304 -10.31 -15.99 -12.50
C ARG A 304 -9.01 -15.63 -11.80
N GLY A 305 -8.66 -16.46 -10.81
CA GLY A 305 -7.39 -16.39 -10.12
C GLY A 305 -6.19 -17.00 -10.88
N PRO A 306 -5.00 -16.96 -10.33
CA PRO A 306 -4.71 -16.44 -9.00
C PRO A 306 -4.72 -14.92 -8.91
N LEU A 307 -4.89 -14.39 -7.70
CA LEU A 307 -4.78 -12.97 -7.40
C LEU A 307 -3.32 -12.62 -7.09
N GLN A 308 -2.84 -11.51 -7.65
CA GLN A 308 -1.58 -10.90 -7.25
C GLN A 308 -1.80 -9.42 -6.95
N THR A 309 -1.09 -8.90 -5.95
CA THR A 309 -1.20 -7.51 -5.54
C THR A 309 0.19 -6.90 -5.46
N GLU A 310 0.38 -5.77 -6.14
CA GLU A 310 1.60 -4.99 -6.12
C GLU A 310 1.30 -3.59 -5.59
N PHE A 311 2.24 -3.05 -4.83
CA PHE A 311 2.22 -1.69 -4.35
C PHE A 311 3.63 -1.13 -4.38
N ARG A 312 3.78 0.11 -4.85
CA ARG A 312 5.06 0.77 -4.96
C ARG A 312 4.93 2.26 -4.78
N TYR A 313 5.83 2.85 -4.03
CA TYR A 313 6.07 4.28 -4.12
C TYR A 313 6.95 4.55 -5.34
N VAL A 314 6.44 5.35 -6.26
CA VAL A 314 7.15 5.78 -7.47
C VAL A 314 7.61 7.22 -7.28
N ASP A 315 8.89 7.48 -7.47
CA ASP A 315 9.45 8.83 -7.38
C ASP A 315 9.10 9.65 -8.63
N LEU A 316 7.96 10.33 -8.59
CA LEU A 316 7.51 11.20 -9.67
C LEU A 316 8.34 12.49 -9.68
N PRO A 317 8.97 12.87 -10.82
CA PRO A 317 9.86 14.01 -10.89
C PRO A 317 9.12 15.34 -10.75
N LEU A 318 9.65 16.22 -9.91
CA LEU A 318 9.20 17.61 -9.76
C LEU A 318 10.11 18.55 -10.55
N VAL A 319 9.58 19.74 -10.88
CA VAL A 319 10.37 20.80 -11.52
C VAL A 319 11.53 21.21 -10.62
N SER A 320 12.72 21.25 -11.16
CA SER A 320 13.91 21.73 -10.46
C SER A 320 14.07 23.25 -10.64
N TYR A 321 14.49 23.93 -9.56
CA TYR A 321 14.72 25.37 -9.55
C TYR A 321 16.18 25.68 -9.23
N ALA A 322 16.80 26.52 -10.03
CA ALA A 322 18.17 26.96 -9.80
C ALA A 322 18.25 28.11 -8.79
N SER A 323 17.18 28.88 -8.63
CA SER A 323 17.17 30.06 -7.78
C SER A 323 15.76 30.37 -7.24
N ARG A 324 15.72 31.28 -6.26
CA ARG A 324 14.45 31.88 -5.75
C ARG A 324 13.66 32.53 -6.89
N ASP A 325 14.33 33.25 -7.79
CA ASP A 325 13.69 33.97 -8.90
C ASP A 325 13.05 32.99 -9.91
N ASP A 326 13.56 31.77 -10.03
CA ASP A 326 12.94 30.72 -10.84
C ASP A 326 11.58 30.33 -10.27
N ILE A 327 11.50 30.14 -8.95
CA ILE A 327 10.25 29.82 -8.26
C ILE A 327 9.24 30.97 -8.42
N GLU A 328 9.68 32.22 -8.25
CA GLU A 328 8.80 33.40 -8.44
C GLU A 328 8.26 33.52 -9.88
N ARG A 329 9.10 33.17 -10.89
CA ARG A 329 8.67 33.16 -12.30
C ARG A 329 7.57 32.12 -12.57
N MET A 330 7.54 30.99 -11.86
CA MET A 330 6.48 29.99 -12.02
C MET A 330 5.09 30.52 -11.68
N ARG A 331 5.01 31.55 -10.82
CA ARG A 331 3.73 32.24 -10.50
C ARG A 331 3.09 32.88 -11.73
N GLN A 332 3.88 33.26 -12.72
CA GLN A 332 3.45 33.91 -13.97
C GLN A 332 3.46 32.97 -15.17
N GLY A 333 3.84 31.71 -14.97
CA GLY A 333 3.95 30.70 -16.01
C GLY A 333 2.62 30.08 -16.43
N PRO A 334 2.67 29.02 -17.24
CA PRO A 334 1.47 28.29 -17.69
C PRO A 334 0.76 27.52 -16.57
N TYR A 335 1.38 27.38 -15.40
CA TYR A 335 0.85 26.69 -14.26
C TYR A 335 -0.08 27.58 -13.44
N ALA A 336 -1.23 27.06 -13.04
CA ALA A 336 -2.12 27.76 -12.12
C ALA A 336 -1.53 27.71 -10.70
N ASP A 337 -1.02 28.84 -10.21
CA ASP A 337 -0.47 28.93 -8.85
C ASP A 337 -1.58 29.16 -7.80
N ILE A 338 -1.64 28.29 -6.80
CA ILE A 338 -2.55 28.38 -5.65
C ILE A 338 -1.79 28.30 -4.33
N GLY A 339 -0.68 29.01 -4.25
CA GLY A 339 0.17 29.07 -3.07
C GLY A 339 1.35 28.09 -3.08
N THR A 340 1.56 27.35 -4.15
CA THR A 340 2.74 26.47 -4.31
C THR A 340 4.03 27.29 -4.25
N THR A 341 4.11 28.43 -4.94
CA THR A 341 5.25 29.36 -4.86
C THR A 341 5.54 29.77 -3.41
N ASP A 342 4.52 30.18 -2.66
CA ASP A 342 4.68 30.64 -1.27
C ASP A 342 5.20 29.51 -0.36
N LYS A 343 4.74 28.28 -0.56
CA LYS A 343 5.20 27.10 0.17
C LYS A 343 6.66 26.77 -0.15
N LEU A 344 7.04 26.77 -1.44
CA LEU A 344 8.42 26.54 -1.87
C LEU A 344 9.36 27.62 -1.34
N LEU A 345 8.96 28.89 -1.36
CA LEU A 345 9.72 29.99 -0.78
C LEU A 345 9.83 29.87 0.75
N ALA A 346 8.79 29.41 1.41
CA ALA A 346 8.84 29.14 2.86
C ALA A 346 9.82 28.01 3.22
N LEU A 347 9.95 26.97 2.38
CA LEU A 347 10.98 25.95 2.53
C LEU A 347 12.37 26.55 2.44
N LEU A 348 12.66 27.34 1.40
CA LEU A 348 13.94 28.03 1.24
C LEU A 348 14.26 28.96 2.42
N ASN A 349 13.29 29.72 2.91
CA ASN A 349 13.47 30.63 4.03
C ASN A 349 13.86 29.89 5.34
N ARG A 350 13.47 28.63 5.48
CA ARG A 350 13.85 27.76 6.62
C ARG A 350 15.17 27.02 6.38
N GLY A 351 15.84 27.25 5.24
CA GLY A 351 17.04 26.51 4.85
C GLY A 351 16.78 25.04 4.44
N ALA A 352 15.51 24.68 4.19
CA ALA A 352 15.16 23.36 3.73
C ALA A 352 15.47 23.20 2.23
N ARG A 353 15.75 21.97 1.82
CA ARG A 353 15.91 21.63 0.39
C ARG A 353 14.54 21.57 -0.28
N ILE A 354 14.47 22.07 -1.51
CA ILE A 354 13.30 21.87 -2.39
C ILE A 354 13.26 20.41 -2.84
N PRO A 355 12.13 19.71 -2.69
CA PRO A 355 11.98 18.36 -3.20
C PRO A 355 12.19 18.28 -4.71
N GLN A 356 12.88 17.26 -5.18
CA GLN A 356 13.11 17.02 -6.62
C GLN A 356 12.21 15.92 -7.17
N SER A 357 11.58 15.16 -6.30
CA SER A 357 10.61 14.12 -6.61
C SER A 357 9.55 14.04 -5.53
N TYR A 358 8.43 13.49 -5.89
CA TYR A 358 7.34 13.14 -4.99
C TYR A 358 7.11 11.63 -5.07
N ALA A 359 7.17 10.95 -3.93
CA ALA A 359 7.01 9.52 -3.88
C ALA A 359 5.51 9.16 -3.80
N ALA A 360 4.92 8.89 -4.94
CA ALA A 360 3.51 8.62 -5.13
C ALA A 360 3.17 7.13 -4.99
N PRO A 361 2.07 6.73 -4.30
CA PRO A 361 1.71 5.34 -4.02
C PRO A 361 0.86 4.72 -5.13
N PHE A 362 1.45 3.82 -5.93
CA PHE A 362 0.78 3.08 -6.99
C PHE A 362 0.37 1.68 -6.53
N SER A 363 -0.75 1.19 -7.05
CA SER A 363 -1.23 -0.17 -6.82
C SER A 363 -1.57 -0.89 -8.12
N VAL A 364 -1.30 -2.20 -8.18
CA VAL A 364 -1.76 -3.08 -9.26
C VAL A 364 -2.31 -4.35 -8.65
N TRP A 365 -3.55 -4.69 -8.99
CA TRP A 365 -4.16 -5.98 -8.71
C TRP A 365 -4.32 -6.75 -10.01
N GLN A 366 -3.75 -7.95 -10.07
CA GLN A 366 -3.83 -8.83 -11.22
C GLN A 366 -4.68 -10.04 -10.89
N PHE A 367 -5.78 -10.21 -11.60
CA PHE A 367 -6.67 -11.38 -11.50
C PHE A 367 -6.38 -12.31 -12.68
N GLY A 368 -5.57 -13.33 -12.46
CA GLY A 368 -5.16 -14.26 -13.49
C GLY A 368 -4.64 -13.55 -14.75
N SER A 369 -5.18 -13.93 -15.91
CA SER A 369 -4.98 -13.24 -17.21
C SER A 369 -6.20 -12.41 -17.61
N ASP A 370 -7.19 -12.27 -16.74
CA ASP A 370 -8.51 -11.79 -17.11
C ASP A 370 -8.74 -10.31 -16.83
N LEU A 371 -8.09 -9.76 -15.77
CA LEU A 371 -8.25 -8.35 -15.40
C LEU A 371 -7.00 -7.83 -14.68
N SER A 372 -6.49 -6.68 -15.13
CA SER A 372 -5.50 -5.88 -14.41
C SER A 372 -6.20 -4.61 -13.88
N TRP A 373 -6.25 -4.45 -12.54
CA TRP A 373 -6.79 -3.25 -11.91
C TRP A 373 -5.63 -2.37 -11.42
N ILE A 374 -5.53 -1.16 -11.99
CA ILE A 374 -4.46 -0.20 -11.73
C ILE A 374 -5.03 0.94 -10.89
N GLY A 375 -4.45 1.21 -9.74
CA GLY A 375 -4.77 2.34 -8.88
C GLY A 375 -3.69 3.42 -9.00
N LEU A 376 -4.03 4.55 -9.62
CA LEU A 376 -3.18 5.74 -9.73
C LEU A 376 -3.46 6.67 -8.56
N PRO A 377 -2.44 7.26 -7.94
CA PRO A 377 -2.62 8.31 -6.96
C PRO A 377 -3.08 9.62 -7.61
N GLU A 378 -3.37 10.60 -6.80
CA GLU A 378 -3.70 11.96 -7.17
C GLU A 378 -4.99 12.09 -8.01
N GLU A 379 -5.35 13.32 -8.34
CA GLU A 379 -6.34 13.63 -9.36
C GLU A 379 -5.72 13.38 -10.75
N ALA A 380 -5.73 12.12 -11.20
CA ALA A 380 -5.21 11.74 -12.50
C ALA A 380 -6.15 12.17 -13.63
N VAL A 381 -5.60 12.78 -14.68
CA VAL A 381 -6.38 13.21 -15.86
C VAL A 381 -6.76 12.04 -16.76
N SER A 382 -7.86 12.18 -17.52
CA SER A 382 -8.45 11.11 -18.34
C SER A 382 -7.51 10.55 -19.42
N GLU A 383 -6.56 11.36 -19.92
CA GLU A 383 -5.58 10.92 -20.95
C GLU A 383 -4.68 9.77 -20.50
N TYR A 384 -4.50 9.52 -19.18
CA TYR A 384 -3.74 8.36 -18.71
C TYR A 384 -4.38 7.02 -19.07
N VAL A 385 -5.68 6.97 -19.30
CA VAL A 385 -6.38 5.73 -19.66
C VAL A 385 -5.94 5.24 -21.04
N PRO A 386 -6.07 5.97 -22.15
CA PRO A 386 -5.59 5.53 -23.46
C PRO A 386 -4.05 5.34 -23.50
N LEU A 387 -3.27 6.17 -22.79
CA LEU A 387 -1.81 6.03 -22.72
C LEU A 387 -1.39 4.69 -22.10
N LEU A 388 -2.02 4.28 -21.01
CA LEU A 388 -1.75 2.98 -20.38
C LEU A 388 -2.27 1.81 -21.21
N GLN A 389 -3.43 1.95 -21.86
CA GLN A 389 -3.96 0.93 -22.78
C GLN A 389 -3.02 0.68 -23.96
N GLU A 390 -2.47 1.75 -24.55
CA GLU A 390 -1.48 1.67 -25.63
C GLU A 390 -0.16 1.05 -25.16
N THR A 391 0.36 1.49 -24.00
CA THR A 391 1.63 1.03 -23.44
C THR A 391 1.58 -0.46 -23.07
N LEU A 392 0.53 -0.88 -22.39
CA LEU A 392 0.36 -2.27 -21.92
C LEU A 392 -0.19 -3.21 -23.00
N LYS A 393 -0.71 -2.69 -24.11
CA LYS A 393 -1.37 -3.46 -25.19
C LYS A 393 -2.43 -4.43 -24.67
N ASP A 394 -3.07 -4.08 -23.57
CA ASP A 394 -4.06 -4.88 -22.87
C ASP A 394 -5.40 -4.14 -22.86
N LYS A 395 -6.48 -4.83 -23.22
CA LYS A 395 -7.85 -4.29 -23.20
C LYS A 395 -8.62 -4.65 -21.93
N SER A 396 -8.08 -5.55 -21.13
CA SER A 396 -8.70 -6.00 -19.86
C SER A 396 -8.15 -5.19 -18.68
N LEU A 397 -8.17 -3.85 -18.81
CA LEU A 397 -7.70 -2.92 -17.79
C LEU A 397 -8.86 -2.23 -17.10
N TRP A 398 -8.77 -2.09 -15.77
CA TRP A 398 -9.51 -1.13 -14.98
C TRP A 398 -8.51 -0.14 -14.39
N ILE A 399 -8.59 1.12 -14.80
CA ILE A 399 -7.68 2.18 -14.35
C ILE A 399 -8.50 3.14 -13.48
N SER A 400 -8.09 3.28 -12.22
CA SER A 400 -8.72 4.16 -11.24
C SER A 400 -7.75 5.27 -10.85
N GLY A 401 -8.22 6.50 -10.75
CA GLY A 401 -7.51 7.62 -10.12
C GLY A 401 -7.86 7.70 -8.63
N TYR A 402 -7.40 8.76 -7.95
CA TYR A 402 -7.76 9.07 -6.56
C TYR A 402 -7.48 7.91 -5.59
N CYS A 403 -6.44 7.13 -5.89
CA CYS A 403 -6.09 5.94 -5.12
C CYS A 403 -4.91 6.20 -4.18
N ASN A 404 -5.04 5.81 -2.92
CA ASN A 404 -3.98 5.79 -1.91
C ASN A 404 -3.42 7.15 -1.48
N ASP A 405 -3.57 8.19 -2.28
CA ASP A 405 -3.17 9.58 -2.00
C ASP A 405 -3.88 10.54 -2.94
N VAL A 406 -4.32 11.67 -2.42
CA VAL A 406 -4.86 12.79 -3.19
C VAL A 406 -4.28 14.07 -2.63
N SER A 407 -3.10 14.45 -3.12
CA SER A 407 -2.36 15.65 -2.70
C SER A 407 -2.35 16.74 -3.77
N GLY A 408 -2.84 16.45 -4.98
CA GLY A 408 -2.92 17.39 -6.10
C GLY A 408 -3.35 16.76 -7.41
N TYR A 409 -2.93 17.38 -8.51
CA TYR A 409 -3.26 16.98 -9.88
C TYR A 409 -2.11 16.24 -10.53
N LEU A 410 -2.42 15.14 -11.22
CA LEU A 410 -1.46 14.35 -12.00
C LEU A 410 -1.70 14.58 -13.51
N PRO A 411 -1.03 15.60 -14.12
CA PRO A 411 -1.20 15.95 -15.52
C PRO A 411 -0.37 15.08 -16.46
N THR A 412 -0.80 14.95 -17.71
CA THR A 412 0.02 14.47 -18.81
C THR A 412 0.89 15.57 -19.40
N ARG A 413 1.83 15.19 -20.26
CA ARG A 413 2.65 16.14 -21.01
C ARG A 413 1.81 17.06 -21.90
N THR A 414 0.70 16.56 -22.45
CA THR A 414 -0.24 17.37 -23.26
C THR A 414 -0.89 18.44 -22.40
N ILE A 415 -1.45 18.06 -21.26
CA ILE A 415 -2.06 18.99 -20.29
C ILE A 415 -1.06 20.06 -19.83
N MET A 416 0.20 19.67 -19.56
CA MET A 416 1.25 20.63 -19.19
C MET A 416 1.54 21.66 -20.27
N LYS A 417 1.54 21.25 -21.56
CA LYS A 417 1.72 22.18 -22.69
C LYS A 417 0.55 23.13 -22.86
N GLN A 418 -0.66 22.65 -22.63
CA GLN A 418 -1.87 23.48 -22.68
C GLN A 418 -1.94 24.47 -21.52
N GLY A 419 -1.31 24.16 -20.38
CA GLY A 419 -1.36 24.93 -19.16
C GLY A 419 -2.69 24.79 -18.40
N GLY A 420 -2.91 25.61 -17.39
CA GLY A 420 -4.19 25.76 -16.70
C GLY A 420 -4.33 24.96 -15.42
N TYR A 421 -5.57 24.73 -15.02
CA TYR A 421 -5.95 24.33 -13.66
C TYR A 421 -5.33 22.98 -13.22
N GLU A 422 -5.34 21.98 -14.08
CA GLU A 422 -4.85 20.63 -13.78
C GLU A 422 -3.33 20.53 -13.81
N THR A 423 -2.61 21.64 -14.13
CA THR A 423 -1.13 21.68 -14.04
C THR A 423 -0.61 22.12 -12.68
N ARG A 424 -1.50 22.34 -11.69
CA ARG A 424 -1.18 22.88 -10.37
C ARG A 424 -0.23 22.02 -9.53
N GLY A 425 -0.06 20.75 -9.89
CA GLY A 425 0.80 19.81 -9.18
C GLY A 425 0.33 19.54 -7.75
N LEU A 426 1.26 19.43 -6.83
CA LEU A 426 1.00 19.17 -5.40
C LEU A 426 0.54 20.45 -4.71
N ILE A 427 -0.66 20.40 -4.14
CA ILE A 427 -1.34 21.55 -3.49
C ILE A 427 -1.67 21.29 -2.02
N SER A 428 -1.10 20.23 -1.45
CA SER A 428 -1.35 19.83 -0.08
C SER A 428 -0.76 20.82 0.95
N ASP A 429 -1.12 20.66 2.22
CA ASP A 429 -0.55 21.47 3.30
C ASP A 429 0.91 21.10 3.59
N THR A 430 1.33 19.89 3.23
CA THR A 430 2.63 19.30 3.54
C THR A 430 3.56 19.22 2.33
N GLU A 431 3.02 18.94 1.13
CA GLU A 431 3.77 18.81 -0.10
C GLU A 431 3.52 20.00 -1.03
N ALA A 432 4.55 20.44 -1.72
CA ALA A 432 4.47 21.51 -2.70
C ALA A 432 5.44 21.26 -3.85
N GLY A 433 4.98 21.46 -5.09
CA GLY A 433 5.77 21.37 -6.29
C GLY A 433 4.94 21.12 -7.54
N TRP A 434 5.45 21.53 -8.68
CA TRP A 434 4.87 21.19 -9.97
C TRP A 434 5.58 19.96 -10.53
N PHE A 435 4.83 19.06 -11.14
CA PHE A 435 5.41 17.90 -11.81
C PHE A 435 6.24 18.33 -13.03
N ALA A 436 7.39 17.70 -13.22
CA ALA A 436 8.18 17.86 -14.43
C ALA A 436 7.56 17.08 -15.60
N PRO A 437 7.78 17.50 -16.88
CA PRO A 437 7.20 16.79 -18.04
C PRO A 437 7.57 15.31 -18.16
N ALA A 438 8.60 14.86 -17.45
CA ALA A 438 9.00 13.46 -17.38
C ALA A 438 8.04 12.60 -16.51
N VAL A 439 7.12 13.19 -15.76
CA VAL A 439 6.17 12.46 -14.89
C VAL A 439 5.38 11.42 -15.68
N GLU A 440 4.90 11.77 -16.89
CA GLU A 440 4.14 10.87 -17.75
C GLU A 440 4.95 9.62 -18.12
N SER A 441 6.18 9.79 -18.62
CA SER A 441 7.03 8.64 -19.00
C SER A 441 7.42 7.77 -17.82
N VAL A 442 7.74 8.37 -16.66
CA VAL A 442 8.04 7.63 -15.43
C VAL A 442 6.83 6.83 -14.96
N LEU A 443 5.64 7.42 -14.97
CA LEU A 443 4.41 6.73 -14.60
C LEU A 443 4.15 5.52 -15.52
N LEU A 444 4.20 5.74 -16.85
CA LEU A 444 3.91 4.68 -17.83
C LEU A 444 4.91 3.52 -17.71
N GLU A 445 6.20 3.81 -17.53
CA GLU A 445 7.26 2.81 -17.34
C GLU A 445 7.05 2.00 -16.06
N GLU A 446 6.87 2.68 -14.91
CA GLU A 446 6.74 2.02 -13.62
C GLU A 446 5.46 1.19 -13.50
N VAL A 447 4.32 1.70 -14.01
CA VAL A 447 3.07 0.92 -14.05
C VAL A 447 3.23 -0.32 -14.94
N SER A 448 3.92 -0.19 -16.09
CA SER A 448 4.20 -1.35 -16.96
C SER A 448 5.03 -2.40 -16.24
N LEU A 449 6.08 -1.99 -15.55
CA LEU A 449 6.91 -2.91 -14.75
C LEU A 449 6.09 -3.61 -13.66
N MET A 450 5.22 -2.88 -12.95
CA MET A 450 4.37 -3.45 -11.89
C MET A 450 3.38 -4.48 -12.46
N VAL A 451 2.76 -4.19 -13.62
CA VAL A 451 1.82 -5.11 -14.29
C VAL A 451 2.54 -6.36 -14.78
N ASP A 452 3.73 -6.21 -15.39
CA ASP A 452 4.52 -7.34 -15.87
C ASP A 452 5.00 -8.22 -14.71
N GLU A 453 5.47 -7.63 -13.62
CA GLU A 453 5.84 -8.37 -12.39
C GLU A 453 4.63 -9.15 -11.83
N ALA A 454 3.45 -8.53 -11.76
CA ALA A 454 2.24 -9.19 -11.29
C ALA A 454 1.85 -10.36 -12.20
N LYS A 455 1.90 -10.19 -13.53
CA LYS A 455 1.63 -11.24 -14.52
C LYS A 455 2.61 -12.40 -14.43
N VAL A 456 3.90 -12.13 -14.24
CA VAL A 456 4.94 -13.16 -14.02
C VAL A 456 4.66 -13.97 -12.75
N LYS A 457 4.25 -13.32 -11.65
CA LYS A 457 3.88 -13.98 -10.39
C LYS A 457 2.64 -14.84 -10.54
N VAL A 458 1.64 -14.42 -11.31
CA VAL A 458 0.48 -15.24 -11.70
C VAL A 458 0.92 -16.55 -12.38
N GLY A 459 1.86 -16.47 -13.32
CA GLY A 459 2.42 -17.65 -13.99
C GLY A 459 3.14 -18.61 -13.04
N ARG A 460 3.87 -18.05 -12.07
CA ARG A 460 4.63 -18.83 -11.06
C ARG A 460 3.75 -19.44 -9.98
N SER A 461 2.68 -18.79 -9.55
CA SER A 461 1.73 -19.33 -8.55
C SER A 461 1.09 -20.64 -9.01
N ARG A 462 1.02 -20.88 -10.31
CA ARG A 462 0.58 -22.16 -10.88
C ARG A 462 1.67 -23.26 -10.83
N GLN A 463 2.94 -22.90 -10.57
CA GLN A 463 4.09 -23.84 -10.61
C GLN A 463 4.84 -23.98 -9.27
N ALA A 464 4.64 -23.09 -8.30
CA ALA A 464 5.45 -23.04 -7.10
C ALA A 464 4.76 -23.64 -5.87
N THR A 465 5.04 -24.89 -5.63
CA THR A 465 5.23 -25.42 -4.27
C THR A 465 6.43 -24.68 -3.66
N MET A 466 6.19 -23.89 -2.58
CA MET A 466 7.16 -23.33 -1.64
C MET A 466 8.64 -23.24 -2.11
N ALA A 467 8.98 -22.20 -2.87
CA ALA A 467 10.36 -21.76 -2.93
C ALA A 467 10.70 -21.04 -1.62
N GLU A 468 11.89 -21.30 -1.07
CA GLU A 468 12.34 -20.76 0.20
C GLU A 468 12.17 -19.24 0.29
N THR A 469 11.22 -18.80 1.10
CA THR A 469 10.93 -17.38 1.35
C THR A 469 11.82 -16.81 2.45
N PHE A 470 12.65 -17.64 3.06
CA PHE A 470 13.58 -17.26 4.12
C PHE A 470 14.80 -18.19 4.17
N LYS A 471 15.87 -17.72 4.83
CA LYS A 471 17.03 -18.51 5.25
C LYS A 471 17.13 -18.47 6.76
N GLU A 472 17.29 -19.64 7.38
CA GLU A 472 17.59 -19.79 8.80
C GLU A 472 18.98 -20.40 8.95
N PHE A 473 19.80 -19.84 9.81
CA PHE A 473 21.13 -20.32 10.11
C PHE A 473 21.19 -20.72 11.60
N ARG A 474 21.27 -22.00 11.83
CA ARG A 474 21.37 -22.62 13.17
C ARG A 474 22.79 -23.06 13.40
N PHE A 475 23.36 -22.69 14.51
CA PHE A 475 24.73 -23.02 14.84
C PHE A 475 24.87 -24.15 15.84
N GLU A 476 23.76 -24.78 16.25
CA GLU A 476 23.71 -25.96 17.12
C GLU A 476 23.98 -27.27 16.34
N GLU A 477 23.78 -27.30 15.03
CA GLU A 477 23.92 -28.48 14.17
C GLU A 477 25.36 -29.03 14.12
N GLU A 478 25.53 -30.31 13.77
CA GLU A 478 26.86 -30.95 13.70
C GLU A 478 27.84 -30.33 12.70
N SER A 479 27.31 -29.62 11.65
CA SER A 479 28.13 -28.97 10.63
C SER A 479 27.57 -27.58 10.29
N PRO A 480 27.53 -26.61 11.22
CA PRO A 480 26.89 -25.31 11.03
C PRO A 480 27.60 -24.42 10.01
N PHE A 481 28.86 -24.72 9.67
CA PHE A 481 29.68 -23.87 8.81
C PHE A 481 29.76 -24.30 7.34
N THR A 482 29.01 -25.31 6.92
CA THR A 482 29.11 -25.88 5.55
C THR A 482 28.88 -24.84 4.43
N ASN A 483 28.13 -23.79 4.73
CA ASN A 483 27.79 -22.71 3.77
C ASN A 483 28.65 -21.45 3.96
N PHE A 484 29.57 -21.44 4.93
CA PHE A 484 30.35 -20.27 5.29
C PHE A 484 31.86 -20.49 5.13
N SER A 485 32.55 -19.42 4.74
CA SER A 485 33.99 -19.30 4.93
C SER A 485 34.22 -18.68 6.30
N VAL A 486 34.90 -19.42 7.18
CA VAL A 486 35.26 -18.96 8.52
C VAL A 486 36.52 -18.11 8.41
N LYS A 487 36.48 -16.91 8.97
CA LYS A 487 37.63 -15.99 9.09
C LYS A 487 37.98 -15.86 10.55
N GLY A 488 39.24 -16.13 10.89
CA GLY A 488 39.70 -16.18 12.27
C GLY A 488 39.31 -17.45 13.02
N VAL A 489 39.15 -17.38 14.32
CA VAL A 489 38.77 -18.49 15.21
C VAL A 489 37.34 -18.23 15.72
N VAL A 490 36.37 -18.97 15.20
CA VAL A 490 35.00 -18.97 15.65
C VAL A 490 34.80 -20.16 16.59
N GLU A 491 34.53 -19.87 17.84
CA GLU A 491 34.27 -20.90 18.83
C GLU A 491 32.79 -21.32 18.83
N LYS A 492 32.53 -22.61 18.85
CA LYS A 492 31.19 -23.17 19.07
C LYS A 492 30.94 -23.23 20.57
N SER A 493 29.83 -22.67 21.03
CA SER A 493 29.38 -22.79 22.42
C SER A 493 28.30 -23.88 22.53
N ASP A 494 27.83 -24.14 23.73
CA ASP A 494 26.65 -24.96 24.02
C ASP A 494 25.36 -24.41 23.35
N ARG A 495 25.43 -23.18 22.89
CA ARG A 495 24.38 -22.47 22.17
C ARG A 495 25.01 -21.48 21.20
N GLY A 496 24.94 -21.73 19.91
CA GLY A 496 25.42 -20.81 18.87
C GLY A 496 26.95 -20.70 18.80
N ILE A 497 27.41 -19.60 18.24
CA ILE A 497 28.83 -19.28 18.05
C ILE A 497 29.26 -18.11 18.94
N LEU A 498 30.53 -18.12 19.33
CA LEU A 498 31.19 -17.03 20.04
C LEU A 498 32.19 -16.34 19.12
N LEU A 499 32.11 -15.04 19.03
CA LEU A 499 32.98 -14.17 18.26
C LEU A 499 33.82 -13.29 19.17
N ASP A 500 35.10 -13.18 18.85
CA ASP A 500 36.14 -12.51 19.68
C ASP A 500 36.40 -11.06 19.29
N GLY A 501 35.73 -10.54 18.24
CA GLY A 501 35.97 -9.20 17.73
C GLY A 501 36.96 -9.12 16.57
N GLU A 502 37.58 -10.25 16.18
CA GLU A 502 38.44 -10.38 14.99
C GLU A 502 37.92 -11.44 14.01
N SER A 503 37.11 -12.34 14.52
CA SER A 503 36.57 -13.49 13.78
C SER A 503 35.17 -13.22 13.24
N TYR A 504 34.82 -13.82 12.09
CA TYR A 504 33.49 -13.71 11.48
C TYR A 504 33.24 -14.84 10.48
N LEU A 505 31.97 -14.98 10.11
CA LEU A 505 31.53 -15.87 9.03
C LEU A 505 31.21 -15.07 7.77
N GLU A 506 31.55 -15.62 6.62
CA GLU A 506 31.30 -15.03 5.31
C GLU A 506 30.72 -16.06 4.36
N MET A 507 29.69 -15.67 3.60
CA MET A 507 29.12 -16.48 2.52
C MET A 507 28.92 -15.64 1.27
N PRO A 508 28.77 -16.27 0.08
CA PRO A 508 28.41 -15.54 -1.12
C PRO A 508 27.14 -14.69 -0.92
N HIS A 509 26.99 -13.70 -1.79
CA HIS A 509 25.82 -12.81 -1.79
C HIS A 509 24.51 -13.59 -1.64
N LEU A 510 23.71 -13.20 -0.66
CA LEU A 510 22.37 -13.74 -0.46
C LEU A 510 21.37 -12.97 -1.31
N GLN A 511 20.75 -13.64 -2.27
CA GLN A 511 19.79 -13.01 -3.16
C GLN A 511 18.41 -12.97 -2.50
N LEU A 512 18.00 -11.80 -2.03
CA LEU A 512 16.74 -11.55 -1.30
C LEU A 512 15.64 -11.03 -2.25
N LEU A 513 15.36 -11.75 -3.34
CA LEU A 513 14.53 -11.29 -4.46
C LEU A 513 13.13 -10.79 -4.05
N GLU A 514 12.50 -11.41 -3.06
CA GLU A 514 11.16 -11.01 -2.63
C GLU A 514 11.16 -9.91 -1.57
N CYS A 515 12.25 -9.72 -0.85
CA CYS A 515 12.33 -8.72 0.21
C CYS A 515 12.16 -7.28 -0.30
N LYS A 516 12.46 -7.02 -1.58
CA LYS A 516 12.22 -5.70 -2.19
C LYS A 516 10.73 -5.30 -2.15
N THR A 517 9.84 -6.24 -2.38
CA THR A 517 8.39 -6.00 -2.46
C THR A 517 7.64 -6.42 -1.21
N LYS A 518 8.13 -7.45 -0.50
CA LYS A 518 7.48 -7.98 0.70
C LYS A 518 8.09 -7.49 2.01
N GLY A 519 9.08 -6.59 1.92
CA GLY A 519 9.85 -6.14 3.07
C GLY A 519 10.93 -7.13 3.49
N LEU A 520 11.76 -6.73 4.44
CA LEU A 520 12.85 -7.51 4.99
C LEU A 520 12.62 -7.72 6.49
N THR A 521 12.85 -8.94 6.95
CA THR A 521 13.04 -9.26 8.38
C THR A 521 14.42 -9.85 8.57
N VAL A 522 15.14 -9.38 9.56
CA VAL A 522 16.36 -10.00 10.08
C VAL A 522 16.16 -10.21 11.58
N ALA A 523 16.35 -11.42 12.05
CA ALA A 523 16.26 -11.76 13.46
C ALA A 523 17.46 -12.60 13.88
N ALA A 524 17.86 -12.49 15.14
CA ALA A 524 18.93 -13.28 15.73
C ALA A 524 18.79 -13.33 17.25
N TRP A 525 19.29 -14.40 17.87
CA TRP A 525 19.66 -14.39 19.28
C TRP A 525 21.06 -13.86 19.41
N VAL A 526 21.25 -12.88 20.31
CA VAL A 526 22.55 -12.27 20.57
C VAL A 526 22.85 -12.24 22.07
N ARG A 527 24.12 -12.44 22.43
CA ARG A 527 24.64 -12.28 23.78
C ARG A 527 25.82 -11.32 23.74
N PRO A 528 25.56 -10.00 23.81
CA PRO A 528 26.61 -9.00 23.71
C PRO A 528 27.49 -8.98 24.96
N THR A 529 28.79 -8.77 24.80
CA THR A 529 29.70 -8.49 25.92
C THR A 529 29.71 -7.00 26.25
N GLN A 530 30.40 -6.63 27.35
CA GLN A 530 30.60 -5.23 27.74
C GLN A 530 31.21 -4.37 26.63
N ALA A 531 32.06 -4.95 25.77
CA ALA A 531 32.67 -4.23 24.65
C ALA A 531 31.65 -3.78 23.57
N CYS A 532 30.51 -4.46 23.46
CA CYS A 532 29.42 -4.02 22.56
C CYS A 532 28.68 -2.79 23.04
N MET A 533 28.90 -2.37 24.32
CA MET A 533 28.21 -1.20 24.91
C MET A 533 28.91 0.12 24.59
N THR A 534 30.11 0.08 24.05
CA THR A 534 30.96 1.27 23.83
C THR A 534 31.15 1.64 22.35
N GLU A 535 30.79 0.76 21.43
CA GLU A 535 30.99 0.97 20.00
C GLU A 535 29.86 0.32 19.18
N ASN A 536 29.81 0.68 17.89
CA ASN A 536 28.91 0.03 16.93
C ASN A 536 29.49 -1.34 16.52
N ARG A 537 28.70 -2.40 16.68
CA ARG A 537 29.11 -3.80 16.44
C ARG A 537 28.11 -4.49 15.52
N MET A 538 28.61 -5.00 14.38
CA MET A 538 27.76 -5.60 13.34
C MET A 538 27.38 -7.04 13.70
N ILE A 539 26.08 -7.33 13.75
CA ILE A 539 25.54 -8.69 13.91
C ILE A 539 25.57 -9.42 12.57
N ILE A 540 24.96 -8.81 11.53
CA ILE A 540 24.89 -9.36 10.19
C ILE A 540 24.72 -8.27 9.15
N CYS A 541 25.40 -8.38 8.00
CA CYS A 541 25.23 -7.40 6.92
C CYS A 541 25.58 -7.92 5.53
N GLN A 542 24.99 -7.26 4.53
CA GLN A 542 25.46 -7.15 3.14
C GLN A 542 25.77 -5.68 2.85
N TRP A 543 26.91 -5.19 3.35
CA TRP A 543 27.24 -3.77 3.39
C TRP A 543 28.72 -3.53 3.09
N ALA A 544 29.03 -2.60 2.17
CA ALA A 544 30.38 -2.29 1.75
C ALA A 544 30.81 -0.84 2.03
N ASN A 545 29.98 0.00 2.63
CA ASN A 545 30.12 1.46 2.73
C ASN A 545 30.28 2.14 1.34
N GLN A 546 29.61 1.59 0.35
CA GLN A 546 29.51 2.12 -1.00
C GLN A 546 28.04 2.18 -1.39
N ILE A 547 27.52 3.36 -1.62
CA ILE A 547 26.07 3.59 -1.87
C ILE A 547 25.50 2.59 -2.89
N GLU A 548 26.24 2.32 -3.96
CA GLU A 548 25.82 1.44 -5.05
C GLU A 548 25.81 -0.05 -4.68
N GLN A 549 26.47 -0.42 -3.58
CA GLN A 549 26.65 -1.79 -3.14
C GLN A 549 25.94 -2.11 -1.81
N ASP A 550 25.58 -1.08 -1.03
CA ASP A 550 24.97 -1.28 0.27
C ASP A 550 23.54 -1.83 0.14
N CYS A 551 23.24 -2.88 0.88
CA CYS A 551 21.96 -3.59 0.86
C CYS A 551 21.25 -3.50 2.22
N PHE A 552 21.79 -4.17 3.24
CA PHE A 552 21.27 -4.06 4.61
C PHE A 552 22.36 -4.32 5.66
N GLY A 553 22.16 -3.76 6.85
CA GLY A 553 22.97 -4.03 8.03
C GLY A 553 22.11 -4.08 9.29
N PHE A 554 22.38 -5.05 10.16
CA PHE A 554 21.80 -5.17 11.48
C PHE A 554 22.92 -5.25 12.52
N ALA A 555 22.90 -4.32 13.47
CA ALA A 555 24.03 -4.06 14.38
C ALA A 555 23.54 -3.77 15.80
N LEU A 556 24.50 -3.68 16.74
CA LEU A 556 24.33 -2.98 18.01
C LEU A 556 25.12 -1.68 17.99
N ASP A 557 24.44 -0.57 18.10
CA ASP A 557 25.05 0.74 18.27
C ASP A 557 25.08 1.09 19.77
N HIS A 558 26.28 1.03 20.37
CA HIS A 558 26.45 1.18 21.82
C HIS A 558 25.51 0.28 22.64
N GLY A 559 25.39 -0.99 22.22
CA GLY A 559 24.54 -2.00 22.82
C GLY A 559 23.05 -1.86 22.51
N ARG A 560 22.65 -0.97 21.61
CA ARG A 560 21.26 -0.75 21.17
C ARG A 560 21.05 -1.33 19.78
N PRO A 561 20.01 -2.14 19.56
CA PRO A 561 19.71 -2.65 18.24
C PRO A 561 19.55 -1.54 17.19
N SER A 562 20.26 -1.67 16.08
CA SER A 562 20.30 -0.71 14.99
C SER A 562 20.18 -1.42 13.65
N VAL A 563 19.44 -0.83 12.73
CA VAL A 563 19.24 -1.36 11.37
C VAL A 563 19.49 -0.27 10.34
N GLY A 564 20.10 -0.64 9.21
CA GLY A 564 20.23 0.19 8.02
C GLY A 564 19.84 -0.59 6.79
N VAL A 565 19.21 0.09 5.82
CA VAL A 565 18.90 -0.45 4.48
C VAL A 565 19.37 0.55 3.45
N GLY A 566 20.08 0.06 2.43
CA GLY A 566 20.55 0.84 1.29
C GLY A 566 19.72 0.53 0.05
N ASP A 567 19.35 1.56 -0.71
CA ASP A 567 18.63 1.42 -1.97
C ASP A 567 19.54 1.40 -3.22
N GLY A 568 20.84 1.55 -3.01
CA GLY A 568 21.82 1.59 -4.09
C GLY A 568 21.87 2.92 -4.84
N ILE A 569 21.13 3.95 -4.41
CA ILE A 569 21.01 5.23 -5.11
C ILE A 569 21.31 6.42 -4.18
N ARG A 570 20.78 6.40 -2.94
CA ARG A 570 20.77 7.57 -2.02
C ARG A 570 21.57 7.36 -0.74
N GLY A 571 22.08 6.15 -0.52
CA GLY A 571 22.82 5.78 0.67
C GLY A 571 21.94 5.20 1.78
N GLU A 572 22.54 5.09 2.96
CA GLU A 572 21.94 4.46 4.13
C GLU A 572 20.80 5.29 4.75
N ILE A 573 19.73 4.60 5.11
CA ILE A 573 18.79 5.07 6.11
C ILE A 573 18.91 4.14 7.30
N GLY A 574 19.54 4.62 8.36
CA GLY A 574 19.76 3.86 9.60
C GLY A 574 18.80 4.31 10.70
N PHE A 575 18.45 3.37 11.58
CA PHE A 575 17.62 3.59 12.76
C PHE A 575 18.14 2.78 13.94
N THR A 576 18.32 3.43 15.10
CA THR A 576 18.76 2.81 16.35
C THR A 576 17.64 2.88 17.38
N CYS A 577 17.36 1.77 18.04
CA CYS A 577 16.41 1.67 19.15
C CYS A 577 16.94 2.38 20.40
N ASP A 578 16.03 2.94 21.21
CA ASP A 578 16.43 3.59 22.49
C ASP A 578 16.80 2.58 23.60
N THR A 579 16.38 1.32 23.45
CA THR A 579 16.59 0.28 24.46
C THR A 579 17.96 -0.38 24.29
N GLN A 580 18.78 -0.32 25.34
CA GLN A 580 20.07 -1.03 25.42
C GLN A 580 19.85 -2.48 25.88
N LEU A 581 20.54 -3.44 25.23
CA LEU A 581 20.47 -4.85 25.60
C LEU A 581 21.27 -5.15 26.89
N PRO A 582 20.87 -6.15 27.66
CA PRO A 582 21.65 -6.59 28.83
C PRO A 582 22.94 -7.29 28.39
N VAL A 583 24.03 -6.98 29.12
CA VAL A 583 25.34 -7.62 28.91
C VAL A 583 25.28 -9.09 29.29
N ASP A 584 26.01 -9.93 28.57
CA ASP A 584 26.17 -11.38 28.80
C ASP A 584 24.86 -12.17 28.92
N THR A 585 23.77 -11.62 28.36
CA THR A 585 22.45 -12.26 28.39
C THR A 585 21.95 -12.51 26.98
N TRP A 586 21.54 -13.76 26.70
CA TRP A 586 20.93 -14.10 25.44
C TRP A 586 19.59 -13.37 25.27
N THR A 587 19.49 -12.54 24.24
CA THR A 587 18.32 -11.73 23.93
C THR A 587 17.93 -11.92 22.47
N PHE A 588 16.67 -12.19 22.20
CA PHE A 588 16.16 -12.22 20.84
C PHE A 588 15.97 -10.80 20.34
N VAL A 589 16.56 -10.48 19.20
CA VAL A 589 16.39 -9.20 18.53
C VAL A 589 15.94 -9.44 17.10
N ALA A 590 14.97 -8.63 16.64
CA ALA A 590 14.53 -8.67 15.26
C ALA A 590 14.30 -7.26 14.75
N THR A 591 14.55 -7.08 13.46
CA THR A 591 14.18 -5.86 12.75
C THR A 591 13.35 -6.20 11.54
N THR A 592 12.34 -5.36 11.27
CA THR A 592 11.55 -5.45 10.05
C THR A 592 11.59 -4.11 9.32
N TRP A 593 11.70 -4.19 8.01
CA TRP A 593 11.54 -3.05 7.12
C TRP A 593 10.48 -3.38 6.07
N PHE A 594 9.54 -2.45 5.85
CA PHE A 594 8.47 -2.60 4.86
C PHE A 594 8.52 -1.43 3.87
N PRO A 595 8.77 -1.70 2.59
CA PRO A 595 8.79 -0.65 1.56
C PRO A 595 7.44 0.05 1.42
N GLU A 596 6.35 -0.69 1.67
CA GLU A 596 4.97 -0.24 1.54
C GLU A 596 4.57 0.82 2.57
N THR A 597 5.10 0.72 3.80
CA THR A 597 4.83 1.67 4.89
C THR A 597 6.02 2.57 5.16
N ARG A 598 7.16 2.34 4.52
CA ARG A 598 8.44 2.99 4.78
C ARG A 598 8.80 3.01 6.26
N GLN A 599 8.49 1.92 6.96
CA GLN A 599 8.73 1.82 8.41
C GLN A 599 9.78 0.77 8.72
N TYR A 600 10.70 1.16 9.59
CA TYR A 600 11.52 0.24 10.36
C TYR A 600 10.85 -0.05 11.68
N ARG A 601 10.92 -1.30 12.11
CA ARG A 601 10.50 -1.73 13.44
C ARG A 601 11.58 -2.60 14.05
N ILE A 602 11.87 -2.38 15.31
CA ILE A 602 12.80 -3.19 16.10
C ILE A 602 12.02 -3.87 17.20
N TYR A 603 12.29 -5.15 17.38
CA TYR A 603 11.66 -6.01 18.38
C TYR A 603 12.73 -6.57 19.30
N ILE A 604 12.41 -6.66 20.58
CA ILE A 604 13.23 -7.29 21.62
C ILE A 604 12.34 -8.32 22.32
N ASP A 605 12.79 -9.58 22.41
CA ASP A 605 12.05 -10.69 23.00
C ASP A 605 10.60 -10.78 22.47
N GLY A 606 10.44 -10.66 21.15
CA GLY A 606 9.17 -10.74 20.45
C GLY A 606 8.23 -9.56 20.65
N LYS A 607 8.64 -8.52 21.40
CA LYS A 607 7.85 -7.30 21.64
C LYS A 607 8.39 -6.13 20.84
N LEU A 608 7.49 -5.31 20.27
CA LEU A 608 7.87 -4.08 19.59
C LEU A 608 8.55 -3.13 20.58
N ALA A 609 9.81 -2.78 20.30
CA ALA A 609 10.61 -1.87 21.12
C ALA A 609 10.66 -0.46 20.52
N SER A 610 10.69 -0.35 19.18
CA SER A 610 10.79 0.96 18.52
C SER A 610 10.28 0.92 17.08
N THR A 611 9.80 2.06 16.58
CA THR A 611 9.35 2.24 15.19
C THR A 611 9.82 3.57 14.64
N MET A 612 10.33 3.59 13.40
CA MET A 612 10.66 4.82 12.69
C MET A 612 10.08 4.79 11.28
N GLY A 613 9.39 5.86 10.88
CA GLY A 613 9.01 6.12 9.49
C GLY A 613 10.13 6.83 8.75
N THR A 614 10.33 6.51 7.48
CA THR A 614 11.27 7.21 6.60
C THR A 614 10.53 7.91 5.46
N GLN A 615 10.97 9.10 5.10
CA GLN A 615 10.40 9.86 3.98
C GLN A 615 11.06 9.55 2.63
N THR A 616 12.16 8.80 2.63
CA THR A 616 12.98 8.54 1.44
C THR A 616 13.47 7.09 1.44
N GLY A 617 13.61 6.51 0.24
CA GLY A 617 14.16 5.19 0.00
C GLY A 617 13.18 4.26 -0.71
N SER A 618 13.55 3.84 -1.92
CA SER A 618 12.68 3.02 -2.80
C SER A 618 12.81 1.52 -2.59
N GLY A 619 13.62 1.06 -1.64
CA GLY A 619 13.74 -0.36 -1.42
C GLY A 619 15.13 -0.90 -1.11
N LEU A 620 15.23 -2.20 -1.03
CA LEU A 620 16.45 -2.95 -0.81
C LEU A 620 17.28 -3.01 -2.10
N ASN A 621 18.56 -2.71 -2.02
CA ASN A 621 19.46 -2.79 -3.18
C ASN A 621 19.69 -4.23 -3.65
N GLN A 622 19.01 -4.62 -4.72
CA GLN A 622 19.16 -5.96 -5.31
C GLN A 622 20.34 -6.09 -6.28
N ARG A 623 21.00 -5.00 -6.61
CA ARG A 623 22.21 -5.00 -7.47
C ARG A 623 23.48 -5.23 -6.69
N SER A 624 23.40 -5.20 -5.36
CA SER A 624 24.54 -5.51 -4.48
C SER A 624 25.13 -6.88 -4.82
N GLN A 625 26.43 -6.96 -4.89
CA GLN A 625 27.20 -8.20 -5.03
C GLN A 625 28.05 -8.48 -3.78
N VAL A 626 27.81 -7.72 -2.72
CA VAL A 626 28.54 -7.84 -1.46
C VAL A 626 28.22 -9.18 -0.78
N THR A 627 29.24 -9.86 -0.30
CA THR A 627 29.11 -11.07 0.49
C THR A 627 28.30 -10.81 1.77
N LEU A 628 27.51 -11.77 2.20
CA LEU A 628 26.88 -11.75 3.51
C LEU A 628 27.92 -12.04 4.57
N LYS A 629 28.01 -11.19 5.60
CA LYS A 629 28.87 -11.40 6.76
C LYS A 629 28.08 -11.45 8.05
N ILE A 630 28.45 -12.38 8.92
CA ILE A 630 27.91 -12.53 10.28
C ILE A 630 29.05 -12.20 11.25
N GLY A 631 28.81 -11.23 12.11
CA GLY A 631 29.79 -10.77 13.10
C GLY A 631 30.78 -9.72 12.58
N ALA A 632 30.65 -9.26 11.33
CA ALA A 632 31.54 -8.22 10.80
C ALA A 632 30.88 -7.35 9.73
N GLN A 633 31.46 -6.16 9.51
CA GLN A 633 31.14 -5.29 8.38
C GLN A 633 32.06 -5.60 7.19
N ALA A 634 31.58 -5.43 5.97
CA ALA A 634 32.30 -5.76 4.75
C ALA A 634 33.44 -4.79 4.37
N SER A 635 33.52 -3.58 4.96
CA SER A 635 34.46 -2.53 4.53
C SER A 635 35.85 -2.67 5.12
N GLU A 636 36.89 -2.47 4.29
CA GLU A 636 38.27 -2.30 4.73
C GLU A 636 38.40 -0.96 5.50
N GLY A 637 39.07 -0.99 6.66
CA GLY A 637 39.44 0.19 7.44
C GLY A 637 38.55 0.58 8.61
N HIS A 638 37.35 0.03 8.76
CA HIS A 638 36.48 0.21 9.92
C HIS A 638 35.84 -1.13 10.34
N PRO A 639 36.63 -2.07 10.90
CA PRO A 639 36.09 -3.35 11.34
C PRO A 639 35.15 -3.15 12.55
N ARG A 640 33.86 -3.29 12.32
CA ARG A 640 32.83 -3.28 13.36
C ARG A 640 32.50 -4.72 13.72
N HIS A 641 33.50 -5.46 14.24
CA HIS A 641 33.34 -6.86 14.57
C HIS A 641 32.55 -7.05 15.84
N PHE A 642 31.62 -8.00 15.84
CA PHE A 642 30.83 -8.37 17.00
C PHE A 642 31.69 -9.12 18.04
N ILE A 643 31.41 -8.88 19.33
CA ILE A 643 32.07 -9.57 20.43
C ILE A 643 31.01 -10.16 21.33
N GLY A 644 30.87 -11.49 21.31
CA GLY A 644 29.86 -12.20 22.08
C GLY A 644 29.25 -13.36 21.34
N GLY A 645 28.06 -13.79 21.78
CA GLY A 645 27.34 -14.91 21.21
C GLY A 645 26.35 -14.48 20.13
N ILE A 646 26.23 -15.28 19.06
CA ILE A 646 25.18 -15.17 18.02
C ILE A 646 24.59 -16.55 17.75
N ASP A 647 23.27 -16.64 17.63
CA ASP A 647 22.57 -17.88 17.28
C ASP A 647 21.26 -17.63 16.55
N ASP A 648 20.69 -18.70 15.94
CA ASP A 648 19.38 -18.76 15.30
C ASP A 648 19.06 -17.54 14.41
N ILE A 649 19.97 -17.22 13.47
CA ILE A 649 19.76 -16.11 12.54
C ILE A 649 18.68 -16.47 11.54
N TRP A 650 17.70 -15.61 11.40
CA TRP A 650 16.63 -15.69 10.42
C TRP A 650 16.65 -14.45 9.49
N ILE A 651 16.63 -14.68 8.18
CA ILE A 651 16.55 -13.61 7.17
C ILE A 651 15.49 -13.99 6.16
N GLY A 652 14.53 -13.12 5.94
CA GLY A 652 13.45 -13.41 4.98
C GLY A 652 12.54 -12.23 4.74
N ASN A 653 11.39 -12.52 4.15
CA ASN A 653 10.37 -11.51 3.88
C ASN A 653 9.89 -10.83 5.17
N GLY A 654 9.38 -9.59 5.04
CA GLY A 654 8.86 -8.82 6.15
C GLY A 654 7.80 -9.58 6.95
N LEU A 655 8.07 -9.83 8.22
CA LEU A 655 7.15 -10.46 9.16
C LEU A 655 6.34 -9.40 9.92
N ASN A 656 5.04 -9.62 10.05
CA ASN A 656 4.19 -8.79 10.89
C ASN A 656 4.47 -9.05 12.40
N PRO A 657 3.97 -8.20 13.32
CA PRO A 657 4.24 -8.34 14.75
C PRO A 657 3.82 -9.69 15.35
N ALA A 658 2.73 -10.29 14.86
CA ALA A 658 2.28 -11.61 15.32
C ALA A 658 3.27 -12.71 14.89
N ALA A 659 3.71 -12.69 13.63
CA ALA A 659 4.69 -13.64 13.11
C ALA A 659 6.08 -13.47 13.76
N ILE A 660 6.48 -12.26 14.14
CA ILE A 660 7.71 -12.04 14.96
C ILE A 660 7.57 -12.68 16.34
N ARG A 661 6.40 -12.54 16.97
CA ARG A 661 6.14 -13.21 18.26
C ARG A 661 6.13 -14.73 18.12
N GLU A 662 5.52 -15.27 17.08
CA GLU A 662 5.54 -16.71 16.81
C GLU A 662 6.97 -17.22 16.57
N LEU A 663 7.78 -16.52 15.77
CA LEU A 663 9.19 -16.84 15.55
C LEU A 663 9.98 -16.85 16.87
N TYR A 664 9.80 -15.81 17.70
CA TYR A 664 10.41 -15.73 19.02
C TYR A 664 10.02 -16.91 19.93
N GLU A 665 8.71 -17.23 20.03
CA GLU A 665 8.22 -18.32 20.89
C GLU A 665 8.64 -19.70 20.38
N GLU A 666 8.75 -19.87 19.07
CA GLU A 666 9.27 -21.10 18.46
C GLU A 666 10.75 -21.29 18.79
N GLN A 667 11.59 -20.28 18.53
CA GLN A 667 13.01 -20.33 18.81
C GLN A 667 13.28 -20.42 20.32
N ARG A 668 12.50 -19.75 21.18
CA ARG A 668 12.59 -19.83 22.63
C ARG A 668 12.27 -21.24 23.15
N ARG A 669 11.28 -21.93 22.61
CA ARG A 669 10.98 -23.33 22.99
C ARG A 669 12.15 -24.25 22.69
N ARG A 670 12.72 -24.17 21.49
CA ARG A 670 13.94 -24.90 21.12
C ARG A 670 15.09 -24.62 22.11
N PHE A 671 15.23 -23.37 22.50
CA PHE A 671 16.19 -22.91 23.49
C PHE A 671 16.03 -23.59 24.86
N SER A 672 14.79 -23.77 25.30
CA SER A 672 14.49 -24.39 26.59
C SER A 672 14.67 -25.92 26.56
N GLU A 673 14.43 -26.56 25.43
CA GLU A 673 14.53 -27.98 25.22
C GLU A 673 16.00 -28.45 25.13
N SER A 674 16.89 -27.60 24.59
CA SER A 674 18.34 -27.90 24.54
C SER A 674 19.02 -27.82 25.90
N GLN A 675 18.37 -27.25 26.92
CA GLN A 675 18.85 -27.18 28.30
C GLN A 675 18.24 -28.25 29.24
N ALA A 676 17.37 -29.11 28.72
CA ALA A 676 16.88 -30.25 29.54
C ALA A 676 17.96 -31.32 29.66
N PRO A 677 18.30 -31.83 30.89
CA PRO A 677 19.40 -32.75 31.11
C PRO A 677 19.18 -34.11 30.50
#